data_95ae2694b310cdd70d2ff087e7a37605
#
_entry.id   95ae2694b310cdd70d2ff087e7a37605
#
_cell.length_a   1.000
_cell.length_b   1.000
_cell.length_c   1.000
_cell.angle_alpha   90.00
_cell.angle_beta   90.00
_cell.angle_gamma   90.00
#
_symmetry.space_group_name_H-M   'P 1'
#
loop_
_entity.id
_entity.type
_entity.pdbx_description
1 polymer ?
#
loop_
_entity_poly.entity_id
_entity_poly.type
_entity_poly.pdbx_seq_one_letter_code
_entity_poly.pdbx_strand_id
1 'polypeptide(L)'
;MTVNDPMLAVEVDAVPEISYEAQRYPARPKKLRPRAKRRALQQVVPPPPFAADARNPAYVTWLLEQSMLIDAKMMARQLAGNHLMWSNSYAEPDPRSAVQKTSVWYTAYPLSHITGKGTSFLATLGSEELWEAFEQIGIDGLQTGPLKLAGGISGWDHTPSIDGHFDRISMAIDPLFGTDDEFRMMTEVALSHGGTVIDDIVPGHTGKGADFRLAEMAFRDFPGLYHMVDIPKEAWGLLPDVPDGADSANLDPATEAALAEAGYIIGALQRVIFYKPGQKETNWSATAVVYDVEGHPHRWVYLHYFKDGQPSINWLDPTFAGMRLVMGDALHSLLDLGSGGLRLDANGFLGIEKTVDAPAWSEGHPLSQAANQLIGSMVRKVGGFTFQELNLSIDDIVQTGRIGPDLSYDFITRPAAQYAIATGDTEFLRLMLNSAIAAGIDQSSLVHALQNHDELTYELIHFETRHRDDTYFLGGQELTGHELAATVRGTLRDVITGEAAPYNLPFVQNGIACTTASVVAASLGISDLSTLSLADVEKIRSAHLLLAAYNAWQPGVFALSGWDLMGALPLDPSEVKSLVARGDTRWIERGSYDLLGYAAESTGSAAGMPRARCLYGSLPEQLEDPASFARRLSELLTVRSVHGLATGSLVAVPEVSAKSLLVMVNRLESGHTQVTVCNFGGEELSARVQADQIPAGSVVDLATGDELDTVDHLGGFTIPIGPYGARAVVIITA
;
A
#
# COMPACT_ATOMS: atom_id res chain seq x y z
N MET A 1 -52.41 -19.19 -31.21
CA MET A 1 -51.63 -20.31 -31.75
C MET A 1 -50.48 -20.56 -30.77
N THR A 2 -50.67 -21.56 -29.97
CA THR A 2 -49.71 -22.05 -28.95
C THR A 2 -48.74 -22.99 -29.65
N VAL A 3 -47.44 -22.75 -29.48
CA VAL A 3 -46.43 -23.76 -29.82
C VAL A 3 -45.74 -24.11 -28.50
N ASN A 4 -46.04 -25.28 -28.02
CA ASN A 4 -45.27 -26.01 -26.98
C ASN A 4 -44.04 -26.64 -27.65
N ASP A 5 -42.89 -26.41 -27.13
CA ASP A 5 -41.70 -27.20 -27.42
C ASP A 5 -41.11 -27.73 -26.11
N PRO A 6 -40.96 -29.03 -25.89
CA PRO A 6 -40.43 -29.59 -24.66
C PRO A 6 -38.92 -29.65 -24.76
N MET A 7 -38.24 -28.71 -24.11
CA MET A 7 -36.81 -28.84 -23.89
C MET A 7 -36.51 -29.94 -22.85
N LEU A 8 -35.68 -30.86 -23.27
CA LEU A 8 -35.03 -31.93 -22.53
C LEU A 8 -34.62 -31.49 -21.13
N ALA A 9 -35.26 -32.11 -20.14
CA ALA A 9 -34.72 -32.13 -18.78
C ALA A 9 -33.51 -33.08 -18.79
N VAL A 10 -32.32 -32.50 -18.72
CA VAL A 10 -31.12 -33.25 -18.34
C VAL A 10 -31.18 -33.41 -16.82
N GLU A 11 -31.42 -34.61 -16.33
CA GLU A 11 -31.19 -34.98 -14.95
C GLU A 11 -29.69 -34.74 -14.68
N VAL A 12 -29.40 -33.72 -13.87
CA VAL A 12 -28.08 -33.53 -13.31
C VAL A 12 -27.95 -34.54 -12.17
N ASP A 13 -27.21 -35.60 -12.40
CA ASP A 13 -26.79 -36.51 -11.35
C ASP A 13 -26.17 -35.69 -10.21
N ALA A 14 -26.63 -35.96 -9.01
CA ALA A 14 -26.16 -35.30 -7.79
C ALA A 14 -24.64 -35.43 -7.72
N VAL A 15 -23.95 -34.32 -7.79
CA VAL A 15 -22.51 -34.24 -7.52
C VAL A 15 -22.30 -34.73 -6.11
N PRO A 16 -21.46 -35.75 -5.86
CA PRO A 16 -21.20 -36.21 -4.50
C PRO A 16 -20.63 -35.05 -3.68
N GLU A 17 -21.22 -34.82 -2.52
CA GLU A 17 -20.68 -33.91 -1.50
C GLU A 17 -19.25 -34.37 -1.16
N ILE A 18 -18.25 -33.69 -1.72
CA ILE A 18 -16.86 -33.88 -1.32
C ILE A 18 -16.70 -33.13 0.00
N SER A 19 -16.68 -33.82 1.10
CA SER A 19 -16.30 -33.25 2.38
C SER A 19 -14.84 -32.87 2.30
N TYR A 20 -14.56 -31.58 2.13
CA TYR A 20 -13.22 -31.04 2.29
C TYR A 20 -12.87 -31.03 3.78
N GLU A 21 -12.27 -32.09 4.29
CA GLU A 21 -11.44 -31.96 5.47
C GLU A 21 -10.35 -30.91 5.13
N ALA A 22 -10.32 -29.83 5.90
CA ALA A 22 -9.30 -28.81 5.78
C ALA A 22 -7.91 -29.47 5.88
N GLN A 23 -7.30 -29.76 4.74
CA GLN A 23 -5.92 -30.21 4.73
C GLN A 23 -5.07 -29.04 5.22
N ARG A 24 -4.60 -29.16 6.46
CA ARG A 24 -3.57 -28.24 6.98
C ARG A 24 -2.44 -28.21 5.96
N TYR A 25 -2.07 -27.00 5.53
CA TYR A 25 -0.94 -26.79 4.65
C TYR A 25 0.24 -27.66 5.12
N PRO A 26 0.83 -28.50 4.27
CA PRO A 26 2.00 -29.25 4.68
C PRO A 26 3.08 -28.24 5.06
N ALA A 27 3.61 -28.37 6.27
CA ALA A 27 4.75 -27.57 6.70
C ALA A 27 5.81 -27.61 5.58
N ARG A 28 6.32 -26.43 5.18
CA ARG A 28 7.36 -26.33 4.14
C ARG A 28 8.40 -27.42 4.39
N PRO A 29 8.84 -28.17 3.37
CA PRO A 29 9.84 -29.20 3.57
C PRO A 29 11.09 -28.58 4.15
N LYS A 30 11.51 -29.02 5.32
CA LYS A 30 12.64 -28.50 6.13
C LYS A 30 14.01 -28.56 5.45
N LYS A 31 14.11 -29.06 4.22
CA LYS A 31 15.34 -29.06 3.41
C LYS A 31 14.97 -28.91 1.93
N LEU A 32 15.08 -27.70 1.43
CA LEU A 32 15.23 -27.48 0.00
C LEU A 32 16.47 -28.25 -0.47
N ARG A 33 16.36 -29.04 -1.55
CA ARG A 33 17.52 -29.67 -2.19
C ARG A 33 18.54 -28.59 -2.54
N PRO A 34 19.86 -28.90 -2.51
CA PRO A 34 20.87 -27.92 -2.91
C PRO A 34 20.47 -27.33 -4.26
N ARG A 35 20.26 -26.00 -4.25
CA ARG A 35 19.88 -25.25 -5.44
C ARG A 35 20.95 -25.49 -6.51
N ALA A 36 20.57 -25.90 -7.71
CA ALA A 36 21.46 -25.79 -8.86
C ALA A 36 22.01 -24.36 -8.86
N LYS A 37 23.32 -24.17 -9.12
CA LYS A 37 23.93 -22.84 -9.18
C LYS A 37 23.06 -21.98 -10.09
N ARG A 38 22.22 -21.13 -9.48
CA ARG A 38 21.39 -20.18 -10.23
C ARG A 38 22.34 -19.13 -10.79
N ARG A 39 22.11 -18.73 -12.02
CA ARG A 39 22.73 -17.52 -12.53
C ARG A 39 22.12 -16.37 -11.73
N ALA A 40 22.94 -15.62 -10.99
CA ALA A 40 22.50 -14.40 -10.34
C ALA A 40 21.89 -13.46 -11.38
N LEU A 41 20.86 -12.71 -11.00
CA LEU A 41 20.41 -11.59 -11.83
C LEU A 41 21.61 -10.67 -12.06
N GLN A 42 21.73 -10.15 -13.26
CA GLN A 42 22.83 -9.23 -13.54
C GLN A 42 22.53 -7.92 -12.82
N GLN A 43 23.47 -7.46 -12.03
CA GLN A 43 23.41 -6.09 -11.51
C GLN A 43 23.49 -5.12 -12.69
N VAL A 44 22.73 -4.02 -12.64
CA VAL A 44 22.89 -2.97 -13.63
C VAL A 44 24.31 -2.43 -13.51
N VAL A 45 25.07 -2.60 -14.55
CA VAL A 45 26.46 -2.11 -14.64
C VAL A 45 26.49 -0.88 -15.54
N PRO A 46 27.37 0.10 -15.24
CA PRO A 46 27.58 1.22 -16.13
C PRO A 46 27.91 0.74 -17.55
N PRO A 47 27.38 1.43 -18.56
CA PRO A 47 27.69 1.06 -19.95
C PRO A 47 29.20 1.11 -20.18
N PRO A 48 29.72 0.17 -21.00
CA PRO A 48 31.08 0.27 -21.48
C PRO A 48 31.27 1.59 -22.28
N PRO A 49 32.49 2.07 -22.49
CA PRO A 49 32.76 3.34 -23.19
C PRO A 49 32.54 3.23 -24.70
N PHE A 50 31.28 3.06 -25.14
CA PHE A 50 30.85 3.08 -26.53
C PHE A 50 29.60 3.95 -26.69
N ALA A 51 29.30 4.47 -27.87
CA ALA A 51 28.21 5.41 -28.05
C ALA A 51 26.81 4.78 -27.82
N ALA A 52 25.93 5.47 -27.14
CA ALA A 52 24.52 5.11 -26.95
C ALA A 52 23.76 5.27 -28.29
N ASP A 53 23.95 4.33 -29.18
CA ASP A 53 23.40 4.32 -30.53
C ASP A 53 22.89 2.93 -30.85
N ALA A 54 21.62 2.83 -31.26
CA ALA A 54 21.00 1.56 -31.68
C ALA A 54 21.74 0.82 -32.80
N ARG A 55 22.46 1.56 -33.65
CA ARG A 55 23.30 0.98 -34.70
C ARG A 55 24.59 0.37 -34.18
N ASN A 56 24.94 0.60 -32.93
CA ASN A 56 26.06 -0.04 -32.25
C ASN A 56 25.63 -1.36 -31.62
N PRO A 57 26.01 -2.52 -32.14
CA PRO A 57 25.61 -3.83 -31.62
C PRO A 57 26.01 -4.04 -30.14
N ALA A 58 27.09 -3.40 -29.70
CA ALA A 58 27.55 -3.53 -28.32
C ALA A 58 26.59 -2.82 -27.35
N TYR A 59 26.03 -1.66 -27.74
CA TYR A 59 25.02 -0.97 -26.95
C TYR A 59 23.72 -1.78 -26.86
N VAL A 60 23.23 -2.29 -27.97
CA VAL A 60 22.03 -3.14 -27.99
C VAL A 60 22.25 -4.41 -27.17
N THR A 61 23.42 -5.03 -27.24
CA THR A 61 23.77 -6.20 -26.44
C THR A 61 23.75 -5.85 -24.94
N TRP A 62 24.35 -4.75 -24.55
CA TRP A 62 24.33 -4.26 -23.17
C TRP A 62 22.91 -4.00 -22.67
N LEU A 63 22.05 -3.34 -23.46
CA LEU A 63 20.64 -3.13 -23.12
C LEU A 63 19.90 -4.47 -22.90
N LEU A 64 20.12 -5.47 -23.76
CA LEU A 64 19.53 -6.79 -23.61
C LEU A 64 19.99 -7.51 -22.35
N GLU A 65 21.22 -7.29 -21.90
CA GLU A 65 21.76 -7.79 -20.65
C GLU A 65 21.15 -7.11 -19.42
N GLN A 66 20.67 -5.88 -19.55
CA GLN A 66 20.01 -5.12 -18.47
C GLN A 66 18.47 -5.22 -18.49
N SER A 67 17.91 -5.97 -19.44
CA SER A 67 16.46 -6.05 -19.64
C SER A 67 15.75 -6.90 -18.58
N MET A 68 14.81 -6.30 -17.85
CA MET A 68 13.92 -7.00 -16.92
C MET A 68 13.05 -8.05 -17.62
N LEU A 69 12.60 -7.79 -18.84
CA LEU A 69 11.80 -8.75 -19.63
C LEU A 69 12.62 -10.01 -19.99
N ILE A 70 13.90 -9.87 -20.26
CA ILE A 70 14.81 -11.01 -20.49
C ILE A 70 15.03 -11.77 -19.18
N ASP A 71 15.25 -11.09 -18.06
CA ASP A 71 15.40 -11.71 -16.75
C ASP A 71 14.12 -12.45 -16.33
N ALA A 72 12.94 -11.87 -16.53
CA ALA A 72 11.66 -12.52 -16.30
C ALA A 72 11.50 -13.81 -17.13
N LYS A 73 11.91 -13.79 -18.40
CA LYS A 73 11.91 -14.98 -19.26
C LYS A 73 12.89 -16.06 -18.76
N MET A 74 14.05 -15.66 -18.24
CA MET A 74 15.02 -16.61 -17.64
C MET A 74 14.47 -17.18 -16.34
N MET A 75 13.89 -16.38 -15.47
CA MET A 75 13.26 -16.81 -14.23
C MET A 75 12.16 -17.84 -14.49
N ALA A 76 11.26 -17.56 -15.43
CA ALA A 76 10.20 -18.49 -15.82
C ALA A 76 10.76 -19.84 -16.29
N ARG A 77 11.85 -19.84 -17.08
CA ARG A 77 12.51 -21.08 -17.52
C ARG A 77 13.16 -21.85 -16.38
N GLN A 78 13.80 -21.18 -15.44
CA GLN A 78 14.42 -21.82 -14.27
C GLN A 78 13.39 -22.49 -13.36
N LEU A 79 12.19 -21.89 -13.27
CA LEU A 79 11.10 -22.37 -12.44
C LEU A 79 10.15 -23.32 -13.18
N ALA A 80 10.22 -23.38 -14.52
CA ALA A 80 9.39 -24.28 -15.32
C ALA A 80 9.62 -25.73 -14.88
N GLY A 81 8.52 -26.44 -14.62
CA GLY A 81 8.57 -27.83 -14.12
C GLY A 81 8.92 -27.95 -12.63
N ASN A 82 9.07 -26.86 -11.90
CA ASN A 82 9.22 -26.90 -10.44
C ASN A 82 7.89 -27.35 -9.81
N HIS A 83 7.92 -28.44 -9.05
CA HIS A 83 6.74 -28.98 -8.37
C HIS A 83 6.09 -28.01 -7.39
N LEU A 84 6.83 -27.06 -6.82
CA LEU A 84 6.30 -26.05 -5.91
C LEU A 84 5.27 -25.15 -6.57
N MET A 85 5.40 -24.85 -7.86
CA MET A 85 4.42 -24.04 -8.61
C MET A 85 3.04 -24.67 -8.70
N TRP A 86 2.96 -25.99 -8.53
CA TRP A 86 1.71 -26.76 -8.67
C TRP A 86 1.30 -27.45 -7.37
N SER A 87 1.97 -27.14 -6.26
CA SER A 87 1.67 -27.77 -4.97
C SER A 87 0.37 -27.27 -4.34
N ASN A 88 -0.07 -26.05 -4.70
CA ASN A 88 -1.30 -25.45 -4.20
C ASN A 88 -2.31 -25.36 -5.33
N SER A 89 -3.50 -25.90 -5.12
CA SER A 89 -4.60 -25.86 -6.11
C SER A 89 -5.39 -24.54 -6.08
N TYR A 90 -5.15 -23.70 -5.13
CA TYR A 90 -5.97 -22.56 -4.80
C TYR A 90 -5.84 -21.41 -5.80
N ALA A 91 -6.98 -20.89 -6.25
CA ALA A 91 -7.05 -19.75 -7.17
C ALA A 91 -7.86 -18.58 -6.62
N GLU A 92 -8.66 -18.80 -5.58
CA GLU A 92 -9.53 -17.77 -5.00
C GLU A 92 -8.86 -17.04 -3.82
N PRO A 93 -9.22 -15.76 -3.56
CA PRO A 93 -8.73 -15.02 -2.41
C PRO A 93 -9.05 -15.72 -1.09
N ASP A 94 -8.09 -15.72 -0.17
CA ASP A 94 -8.23 -16.28 1.16
C ASP A 94 -7.62 -15.32 2.21
N PRO A 95 -8.34 -14.24 2.54
CA PRO A 95 -7.84 -13.23 3.48
C PRO A 95 -7.57 -13.80 4.87
N ARG A 96 -8.40 -14.74 5.35
CA ARG A 96 -8.20 -15.35 6.68
C ARG A 96 -6.91 -16.14 6.76
N SER A 97 -6.59 -16.91 5.72
CA SER A 97 -5.32 -17.64 5.66
C SER A 97 -4.11 -16.69 5.62
N ALA A 98 -4.22 -15.55 4.91
CA ALA A 98 -3.18 -14.53 4.92
C ALA A 98 -3.00 -13.91 6.32
N VAL A 99 -4.09 -13.54 6.99
CA VAL A 99 -4.08 -12.97 8.35
C VAL A 99 -3.58 -13.98 9.41
N GLN A 100 -3.92 -15.25 9.29
CA GLN A 100 -3.39 -16.31 10.18
C GLN A 100 -1.88 -16.52 10.00
N LYS A 101 -1.35 -16.18 8.83
CA LYS A 101 0.08 -16.29 8.52
C LYS A 101 0.88 -15.14 9.13
N THR A 102 0.31 -13.95 9.11
CA THR A 102 0.87 -12.71 9.67
C THR A 102 -0.22 -11.66 9.82
N SER A 103 -0.37 -11.10 11.00
CA SER A 103 -1.46 -10.20 11.33
C SER A 103 -1.03 -8.83 11.85
N VAL A 104 0.23 -8.65 12.19
CA VAL A 104 0.80 -7.38 12.68
C VAL A 104 2.06 -7.08 11.92
N TRP A 105 2.02 -6.05 11.07
CA TRP A 105 3.11 -5.74 10.15
C TRP A 105 3.86 -4.48 10.54
N TYR A 106 5.18 -4.59 10.53
CA TYR A 106 6.07 -3.45 10.47
C TYR A 106 6.30 -3.07 9.00
N THR A 107 5.96 -1.82 8.63
CA THR A 107 6.20 -1.28 7.28
C THR A 107 7.53 -0.52 7.28
N ALA A 108 8.50 -1.05 6.56
CA ALA A 108 9.83 -0.47 6.41
C ALA A 108 9.95 0.28 5.07
N TYR A 109 10.16 1.59 5.14
CA TYR A 109 10.43 2.40 3.96
C TYR A 109 11.94 2.58 3.77
N PRO A 110 12.55 2.04 2.69
CA PRO A 110 14.01 1.89 2.60
C PRO A 110 14.78 3.21 2.68
N LEU A 111 14.21 4.29 2.15
CA LEU A 111 14.86 5.61 2.13
C LEU A 111 14.97 6.23 3.52
N SER A 112 14.15 5.83 4.49
CA SER A 112 14.00 6.49 5.79
C SER A 112 14.66 5.75 6.93
N HIS A 113 15.34 4.64 6.68
CA HIS A 113 16.09 3.93 7.72
C HIS A 113 17.51 4.47 7.85
N ILE A 114 17.89 4.85 9.07
CA ILE A 114 19.29 5.09 9.45
C ILE A 114 19.83 3.76 9.94
N THR A 115 20.90 3.28 9.32
CA THR A 115 21.53 1.99 9.62
C THR A 115 22.87 2.19 10.32
N GLY A 116 23.35 1.17 11.00
CA GLY A 116 24.70 1.17 11.60
C GLY A 116 25.79 1.31 10.54
N LYS A 117 26.97 1.78 10.95
CA LYS A 117 28.09 2.00 10.03
C LYS A 117 28.52 0.70 9.35
N GLY A 118 28.45 0.69 8.03
CA GLY A 118 28.82 -0.48 7.20
C GLY A 118 27.78 -1.59 7.17
N THR A 119 26.57 -1.32 7.69
CA THR A 119 25.43 -2.25 7.64
C THR A 119 24.42 -1.74 6.62
N SER A 120 23.95 -2.61 5.75
CA SER A 120 22.90 -2.29 4.77
C SER A 120 21.52 -2.20 5.44
N PHE A 121 20.55 -1.64 4.72
CA PHE A 121 19.16 -1.65 5.13
C PHE A 121 18.65 -3.10 5.34
N LEU A 122 18.91 -3.98 4.37
CA LEU A 122 18.48 -5.39 4.43
C LEU A 122 19.15 -6.16 5.55
N ALA A 123 20.45 -5.91 5.80
CA ALA A 123 21.16 -6.53 6.91
C ALA A 123 20.62 -6.05 8.26
N THR A 124 20.19 -4.78 8.37
CA THR A 124 19.53 -4.25 9.57
C THR A 124 18.17 -4.93 9.79
N LEU A 125 17.33 -5.04 8.76
CA LEU A 125 16.02 -5.71 8.85
C LEU A 125 16.12 -7.23 9.05
N GLY A 126 17.25 -7.84 8.69
CA GLY A 126 17.56 -9.25 8.91
C GLY A 126 18.34 -9.51 10.20
N SER A 127 18.43 -8.55 11.12
CA SER A 127 19.16 -8.78 12.39
C SER A 127 18.31 -9.53 13.40
N GLU A 128 18.91 -10.47 14.13
CA GLU A 128 18.27 -11.20 15.23
C GLU A 128 17.72 -10.23 16.28
N GLU A 129 18.49 -9.19 16.64
CA GLU A 129 18.09 -8.19 17.63
C GLU A 129 16.78 -7.47 17.26
N LEU A 130 16.60 -7.12 15.98
CA LEU A 130 15.33 -6.51 15.54
C LEU A 130 14.17 -7.48 15.66
N TRP A 131 14.36 -8.74 15.27
CA TRP A 131 13.31 -9.75 15.34
C TRP A 131 12.98 -10.16 16.76
N GLU A 132 13.96 -10.21 17.67
CA GLU A 132 13.71 -10.38 19.11
C GLU A 132 12.89 -9.20 19.68
N ALA A 133 13.16 -7.96 19.24
CA ALA A 133 12.36 -6.80 19.61
C ALA A 133 10.93 -6.88 19.03
N PHE A 134 10.79 -7.33 17.79
CA PHE A 134 9.47 -7.52 17.16
C PHE A 134 8.65 -8.60 17.89
N GLU A 135 9.24 -9.72 18.29
CA GLU A 135 8.57 -10.73 19.10
C GLU A 135 8.07 -10.16 20.44
N GLN A 136 8.88 -9.33 21.12
CA GLN A 136 8.49 -8.71 22.38
C GLN A 136 7.32 -7.73 22.22
N ILE A 137 7.18 -7.11 21.04
CA ILE A 137 6.06 -6.20 20.75
C ILE A 137 4.84 -6.97 20.25
N GLY A 138 5.03 -8.08 19.55
CA GLY A 138 3.99 -8.87 18.89
C GLY A 138 3.86 -8.57 17.40
N ILE A 139 4.94 -8.11 16.75
CA ILE A 139 5.04 -7.90 15.30
C ILE A 139 5.49 -9.22 14.66
N ASP A 140 4.72 -9.73 13.69
CA ASP A 140 4.95 -11.00 13.00
C ASP A 140 5.10 -10.85 11.47
N GLY A 141 5.06 -9.62 10.96
CA GLY A 141 5.21 -9.30 9.55
C GLY A 141 6.18 -8.15 9.28
N LEU A 142 6.91 -8.23 8.19
CA LEU A 142 7.76 -7.17 7.69
C LEU A 142 7.37 -6.87 6.24
N GLN A 143 6.74 -5.72 6.01
CA GLN A 143 6.50 -5.21 4.66
C GLN A 143 7.63 -4.27 4.29
N THR A 144 8.36 -4.59 3.23
CA THR A 144 9.34 -3.68 2.64
C THR A 144 8.67 -2.75 1.64
N GLY A 145 9.18 -1.53 1.48
CA GLY A 145 8.89 -0.71 0.31
C GLY A 145 9.66 -1.23 -0.92
N PRO A 146 9.59 -0.53 -2.06
CA PRO A 146 10.35 -0.91 -3.26
C PRO A 146 11.85 -0.92 -2.99
N LEU A 147 12.48 -2.06 -3.23
CA LEU A 147 13.90 -2.32 -2.97
C LEU A 147 14.71 -2.53 -4.24
N LYS A 148 14.03 -2.77 -5.37
CA LYS A 148 14.68 -3.07 -6.64
C LYS A 148 15.26 -1.81 -7.24
N LEU A 149 16.36 -1.97 -7.99
CA LEU A 149 17.07 -0.86 -8.57
C LEU A 149 16.13 0.02 -9.41
N ALA A 150 16.11 1.30 -9.09
CA ALA A 150 15.21 2.30 -9.68
C ALA A 150 15.99 3.41 -10.40
N GLY A 151 15.29 4.21 -11.18
CA GLY A 151 15.83 5.35 -11.92
C GLY A 151 15.59 5.24 -13.41
N GLY A 152 16.54 5.73 -14.20
CA GLY A 152 16.48 5.71 -15.66
C GLY A 152 17.86 5.52 -16.28
N ILE A 153 17.89 5.25 -17.57
CA ILE A 153 19.09 5.26 -18.38
C ILE A 153 18.91 6.33 -19.43
N SER A 154 19.70 7.40 -19.33
CA SER A 154 19.74 8.47 -20.33
C SER A 154 21.15 8.53 -20.92
N GLY A 155 21.26 8.22 -22.21
CA GLY A 155 22.58 8.12 -22.86
C GLY A 155 23.43 7.04 -22.18
N TRP A 156 24.46 7.49 -21.48
CA TRP A 156 25.42 6.63 -20.77
C TRP A 156 25.21 6.56 -19.27
N ASP A 157 24.42 7.49 -18.73
CA ASP A 157 24.29 7.64 -17.30
C ASP A 157 23.10 6.82 -16.77
N HIS A 158 23.36 5.97 -15.81
CA HIS A 158 22.35 5.43 -14.94
C HIS A 158 21.93 6.54 -13.97
N THR A 159 20.64 6.87 -13.96
CA THR A 159 20.11 8.02 -13.21
C THR A 159 19.18 7.60 -12.07
N PRO A 160 19.64 6.80 -11.09
CA PRO A 160 18.87 6.52 -9.89
C PRO A 160 18.72 7.82 -9.09
N SER A 161 17.55 8.02 -8.50
CA SER A 161 17.34 9.14 -7.60
C SER A 161 16.35 8.74 -6.51
N ILE A 162 16.46 9.42 -5.38
CA ILE A 162 15.50 9.27 -4.29
C ILE A 162 14.06 9.58 -4.77
N ASP A 163 13.93 10.51 -5.70
CA ASP A 163 12.66 10.91 -6.29
C ASP A 163 12.08 9.87 -7.27
N GLY A 164 12.95 9.06 -7.87
CA GLY A 164 12.59 7.97 -8.79
C GLY A 164 12.55 6.58 -8.13
N HIS A 165 12.33 6.50 -6.83
CA HIS A 165 12.39 5.26 -6.07
C HIS A 165 11.46 4.16 -6.60
N PHE A 166 10.28 4.51 -7.12
CA PHE A 166 9.35 3.58 -7.75
C PHE A 166 9.60 3.36 -9.25
N ASP A 167 10.59 4.02 -9.84
CA ASP A 167 10.94 3.94 -11.26
C ASP A 167 11.83 2.71 -11.52
N ARG A 168 11.33 1.53 -11.24
CA ARG A 168 12.06 0.26 -11.28
C ARG A 168 12.63 -0.03 -12.68
N ILE A 169 13.93 -0.32 -12.76
CA ILE A 169 14.65 -0.65 -14.00
C ILE A 169 15.36 -2.01 -13.94
N SER A 170 15.31 -2.71 -12.82
CA SER A 170 15.88 -4.04 -12.63
C SER A 170 15.02 -4.88 -11.70
N MET A 171 15.12 -6.20 -11.79
CA MET A 171 14.56 -7.13 -10.79
C MET A 171 15.52 -7.36 -9.63
N ALA A 172 16.79 -6.99 -9.75
CA ALA A 172 17.79 -7.10 -8.69
C ALA A 172 17.58 -6.03 -7.62
N ILE A 173 17.97 -6.34 -6.38
CA ILE A 173 17.97 -5.39 -5.27
C ILE A 173 18.94 -4.23 -5.56
N ASP A 174 18.55 -3.01 -5.21
CA ASP A 174 19.38 -1.84 -5.31
C ASP A 174 20.57 -1.97 -4.31
N PRO A 175 21.84 -1.85 -4.79
CA PRO A 175 23.00 -1.91 -3.93
C PRO A 175 22.99 -0.89 -2.77
N LEU A 176 22.21 0.19 -2.88
CA LEU A 176 22.02 1.15 -1.80
C LEU A 176 21.34 0.51 -0.57
N PHE A 177 20.47 -0.46 -0.79
CA PHE A 177 19.70 -1.11 0.27
C PHE A 177 20.28 -2.46 0.68
N GLY A 178 21.11 -3.06 -0.16
CA GLY A 178 21.75 -4.34 0.10
C GLY A 178 21.87 -5.22 -1.14
N THR A 179 21.80 -6.53 -0.94
CA THR A 179 21.95 -7.55 -1.99
C THR A 179 20.82 -8.57 -1.95
N ASP A 180 20.64 -9.33 -3.03
CA ASP A 180 19.70 -10.44 -3.07
C ASP A 180 19.99 -11.50 -1.97
N ASP A 181 21.28 -11.70 -1.63
CA ASP A 181 21.68 -12.64 -0.57
C ASP A 181 21.30 -12.10 0.82
N GLU A 182 21.45 -10.81 1.07
CA GLU A 182 20.97 -10.18 2.31
C GLU A 182 19.46 -10.22 2.42
N PHE A 183 18.72 -10.05 1.30
CA PHE A 183 17.27 -10.21 1.30
C PHE A 183 16.87 -11.65 1.67
N ARG A 184 17.55 -12.66 1.11
CA ARG A 184 17.31 -14.07 1.47
C ARG A 184 17.60 -14.34 2.95
N MET A 185 18.70 -13.78 3.47
CA MET A 185 19.04 -13.89 4.92
C MET A 185 17.94 -13.23 5.77
N MET A 186 17.47 -12.04 5.41
CA MET A 186 16.38 -11.36 6.10
C MET A 186 15.11 -12.22 6.11
N THR A 187 14.74 -12.85 5.01
CA THR A 187 13.56 -13.74 4.97
C THR A 187 13.77 -15.03 5.77
N GLU A 188 15.00 -15.54 5.86
CA GLU A 188 15.34 -16.72 6.67
C GLU A 188 15.29 -16.40 8.16
N VAL A 189 15.81 -15.24 8.59
CA VAL A 189 15.72 -14.77 9.99
C VAL A 189 14.26 -14.51 10.36
N ALA A 190 13.51 -13.77 9.55
CA ALA A 190 12.09 -13.56 9.77
C ALA A 190 11.34 -14.88 10.01
N LEU A 191 11.57 -15.86 9.14
CA LEU A 191 10.94 -17.19 9.26
C LEU A 191 11.35 -17.94 10.53
N SER A 192 12.61 -17.79 11.01
CA SER A 192 13.08 -18.44 12.24
C SER A 192 12.36 -17.92 13.48
N HIS A 193 11.91 -16.66 13.46
CA HIS A 193 11.08 -16.01 14.48
C HIS A 193 9.56 -16.14 14.19
N GLY A 194 9.15 -17.01 13.27
CA GLY A 194 7.73 -17.19 12.92
C GLY A 194 7.16 -16.08 12.05
N GLY A 195 7.98 -15.12 11.62
CA GLY A 195 7.57 -13.96 10.85
C GLY A 195 7.47 -14.21 9.33
N THR A 196 6.89 -13.24 8.65
CA THR A 196 6.70 -13.27 7.19
C THR A 196 7.14 -11.95 6.57
N VAL A 197 7.92 -12.01 5.47
CA VAL A 197 8.30 -10.83 4.69
C VAL A 197 7.32 -10.65 3.53
N ILE A 198 6.86 -9.41 3.33
CA ILE A 198 6.02 -8.97 2.22
C ILE A 198 6.85 -8.03 1.36
N ASP A 199 7.17 -8.43 0.13
CA ASP A 199 7.90 -7.60 -0.83
C ASP A 199 6.94 -6.71 -1.62
N ASP A 200 7.46 -5.66 -2.23
CA ASP A 200 6.71 -4.70 -3.04
C ASP A 200 6.98 -4.95 -4.53
N ILE A 201 5.92 -5.06 -5.33
CA ILE A 201 6.01 -5.07 -6.79
C ILE A 201 5.12 -4.01 -7.41
N VAL A 202 5.57 -3.45 -8.52
CA VAL A 202 4.89 -2.39 -9.27
C VAL A 202 4.35 -2.98 -10.57
N PRO A 203 3.08 -3.38 -10.66
CA PRO A 203 2.55 -4.02 -11.86
C PRO A 203 2.15 -3.02 -12.96
N GLY A 204 2.05 -1.72 -12.64
CA GLY A 204 1.50 -0.71 -13.54
C GLY A 204 2.54 -0.03 -14.44
N HIS A 205 3.78 0.08 -14.01
CA HIS A 205 4.82 0.80 -14.77
C HIS A 205 6.23 0.29 -14.45
N THR A 206 7.20 0.79 -15.22
CA THR A 206 8.64 0.65 -14.94
C THR A 206 9.28 2.04 -14.94
N GLY A 207 10.58 2.13 -14.63
CA GLY A 207 11.40 3.26 -15.00
C GLY A 207 11.80 3.23 -16.49
N LYS A 208 12.45 4.26 -16.97
CA LYS A 208 13.00 4.36 -18.34
C LYS A 208 14.35 3.62 -18.46
N GLY A 209 14.38 2.36 -18.02
CA GLY A 209 15.53 1.48 -18.09
C GLY A 209 15.73 0.85 -19.47
N ALA A 210 16.48 -0.26 -19.49
CA ALA A 210 16.85 -0.95 -20.73
C ALA A 210 15.66 -1.37 -21.58
N ASP A 211 14.56 -1.84 -20.95
CA ASP A 211 13.36 -2.25 -21.66
C ASP A 211 12.70 -1.09 -22.42
N PHE A 212 12.64 0.10 -21.79
CA PHE A 212 12.09 1.29 -22.45
C PHE A 212 13.01 1.78 -23.59
N ARG A 213 14.34 1.73 -23.40
CA ARG A 213 15.28 2.08 -24.46
C ARG A 213 15.17 1.14 -25.67
N LEU A 214 14.98 -0.17 -25.43
CA LEU A 214 14.73 -1.14 -26.51
C LEU A 214 13.36 -0.89 -27.18
N ALA A 215 12.35 -0.49 -26.40
CA ALA A 215 11.03 -0.18 -26.96
C ALA A 215 11.08 1.05 -27.88
N GLU A 216 11.70 2.16 -27.45
CA GLU A 216 11.80 3.37 -28.28
C GLU A 216 12.65 3.18 -29.54
N MET A 217 13.57 2.19 -29.55
CA MET A 217 14.33 1.75 -30.74
C MET A 217 13.53 0.81 -31.64
N ALA A 218 12.26 0.61 -31.41
CA ALA A 218 11.42 -0.36 -32.15
C ALA A 218 12.01 -1.77 -32.16
N PHE A 219 12.78 -2.17 -31.12
CA PHE A 219 13.49 -3.42 -31.11
C PHE A 219 12.57 -4.61 -30.82
N ARG A 220 12.29 -5.44 -31.81
CA ARG A 220 11.45 -6.64 -31.72
C ARG A 220 10.07 -6.34 -31.12
N ASP A 221 9.71 -7.09 -30.05
CA ASP A 221 8.43 -7.00 -29.36
C ASP A 221 8.43 -6.07 -28.13
N PHE A 222 9.54 -5.34 -27.87
CA PHE A 222 9.65 -4.42 -26.75
C PHE A 222 8.66 -3.25 -26.77
N PRO A 223 8.33 -2.64 -27.93
CA PRO A 223 7.30 -1.58 -27.94
C PRO A 223 5.95 -2.03 -27.36
N GLY A 224 5.58 -3.31 -27.58
CA GLY A 224 4.36 -3.88 -27.01
C GLY A 224 4.34 -3.94 -25.48
N LEU A 225 5.47 -3.81 -24.80
CA LEU A 225 5.53 -3.76 -23.34
C LEU A 225 4.86 -2.51 -22.77
N TYR A 226 4.85 -1.42 -23.51
CA TYR A 226 4.35 -0.12 -23.06
C TYR A 226 3.17 0.37 -23.88
N HIS A 227 2.32 1.22 -23.28
CA HIS A 227 1.35 2.00 -24.03
C HIS A 227 2.07 3.12 -24.77
N MET A 228 2.47 2.87 -26.02
CA MET A 228 3.19 3.83 -26.83
C MET A 228 2.80 3.74 -28.29
N VAL A 229 2.82 4.90 -28.98
CA VAL A 229 2.41 5.07 -30.37
C VAL A 229 3.56 5.68 -31.14
N ASP A 230 4.01 5.01 -32.19
CA ASP A 230 5.02 5.57 -33.13
C ASP A 230 4.34 6.61 -34.02
N ILE A 231 4.84 7.85 -33.96
CA ILE A 231 4.30 8.96 -34.75
C ILE A 231 5.10 9.06 -36.05
N PRO A 232 4.47 8.91 -37.22
CA PRO A 232 5.17 8.97 -38.47
C PRO A 232 5.76 10.37 -38.70
N LYS A 233 6.88 10.42 -39.41
CA LYS A 233 7.70 11.63 -39.59
C LYS A 233 6.90 12.83 -40.11
N GLU A 234 5.89 12.59 -40.94
CA GLU A 234 5.02 13.61 -41.52
C GLU A 234 4.17 14.32 -40.45
N ALA A 235 3.92 13.68 -39.34
CA ALA A 235 3.14 14.22 -38.21
C ALA A 235 4.01 14.75 -37.06
N TRP A 236 5.34 14.71 -37.14
CA TRP A 236 6.22 15.21 -36.07
C TRP A 236 6.03 16.69 -35.76
N GLY A 237 5.50 17.48 -36.73
CA GLY A 237 5.15 18.89 -36.51
C GLY A 237 4.04 19.09 -35.44
N LEU A 238 3.33 18.04 -35.05
CA LEU A 238 2.35 18.08 -33.95
C LEU A 238 3.03 17.90 -32.58
N LEU A 239 4.24 17.33 -32.52
CA LEU A 239 4.90 16.99 -31.28
C LEU A 239 5.70 18.17 -30.72
N PRO A 240 5.76 18.33 -29.39
CA PRO A 240 6.59 19.35 -28.77
C PRO A 240 8.08 19.09 -29.02
N ASP A 241 8.86 20.17 -28.98
CA ASP A 241 10.31 20.07 -28.95
C ASP A 241 10.74 19.47 -27.59
N VAL A 242 11.69 18.55 -27.63
CA VAL A 242 12.28 17.99 -26.42
C VAL A 242 13.46 18.88 -26.02
N PRO A 243 13.50 19.39 -24.77
CA PRO A 243 14.59 20.22 -24.31
C PRO A 243 15.96 19.52 -24.38
N ASP A 244 17.02 20.30 -24.61
CA ASP A 244 18.38 19.77 -24.62
C ASP A 244 18.70 19.05 -23.29
N GLY A 245 19.19 17.84 -23.39
CA GLY A 245 19.51 16.99 -22.24
C GLY A 245 18.31 16.21 -21.65
N ALA A 246 17.08 16.46 -22.14
CA ALA A 246 15.92 15.63 -21.82
C ALA A 246 15.74 14.51 -22.87
N ASP A 247 15.10 13.42 -22.49
CA ASP A 247 14.77 12.32 -23.40
C ASP A 247 13.32 12.37 -23.90
N SER A 248 12.51 13.21 -23.28
CA SER A 248 11.09 13.38 -23.63
C SER A 248 10.56 14.73 -23.16
N ALA A 249 9.39 15.11 -23.67
CA ALA A 249 8.62 16.28 -23.24
C ALA A 249 7.15 15.90 -23.03
N ASN A 250 6.54 16.40 -21.93
CA ASN A 250 5.12 16.20 -21.66
C ASN A 250 4.26 16.91 -22.68
N LEU A 251 3.18 16.30 -23.14
CA LEU A 251 2.22 16.92 -24.03
C LEU A 251 1.36 17.92 -23.26
N ASP A 252 1.08 19.06 -23.88
CA ASP A 252 -0.01 19.92 -23.42
C ASP A 252 -1.37 19.39 -23.90
N PRO A 253 -2.51 19.83 -23.31
CA PRO A 253 -3.84 19.36 -23.71
C PRO A 253 -4.21 19.65 -25.17
N ALA A 254 -3.67 20.70 -25.77
CA ALA A 254 -3.95 21.03 -27.17
C ALA A 254 -3.24 20.08 -28.13
N THR A 255 -1.99 19.72 -27.83
CA THR A 255 -1.23 18.70 -28.56
C THR A 255 -1.87 17.32 -28.42
N GLU A 256 -2.28 16.94 -27.21
CA GLU A 256 -3.00 15.68 -26.96
C GLU A 256 -4.27 15.61 -27.82
N ALA A 257 -5.08 16.68 -27.83
CA ALA A 257 -6.30 16.74 -28.63
C ALA A 257 -6.01 16.69 -30.14
N ALA A 258 -4.99 17.39 -30.62
CA ALA A 258 -4.59 17.39 -32.04
C ALA A 258 -4.15 16.00 -32.53
N LEU A 259 -3.43 15.25 -31.69
CA LEU A 259 -3.02 13.89 -32.00
C LEU A 259 -4.23 12.94 -32.01
N ALA A 260 -5.18 13.09 -31.07
CA ALA A 260 -6.43 12.33 -31.07
C ALA A 260 -7.28 12.62 -32.31
N GLU A 261 -7.39 13.90 -32.72
CA GLU A 261 -8.09 14.31 -33.96
C GLU A 261 -7.43 13.75 -35.23
N ALA A 262 -6.10 13.65 -35.21
CA ALA A 262 -5.35 13.01 -36.30
C ALA A 262 -5.52 11.48 -36.36
N GLY A 263 -6.25 10.88 -35.43
CA GLY A 263 -6.60 9.46 -35.42
C GLY A 263 -5.62 8.57 -34.64
N TYR A 264 -4.70 9.14 -33.89
CA TYR A 264 -3.84 8.36 -32.98
C TYR A 264 -4.60 7.95 -31.73
N ILE A 265 -4.27 6.76 -31.17
CA ILE A 265 -4.87 6.25 -29.93
C ILE A 265 -4.21 6.94 -28.71
N ILE A 266 -4.37 8.26 -28.66
CA ILE A 266 -3.86 9.15 -27.62
C ILE A 266 -5.05 10.00 -27.17
N GLY A 267 -5.12 10.34 -25.90
CA GLY A 267 -6.16 11.23 -25.40
C GLY A 267 -6.28 11.22 -23.87
N ALA A 268 -7.08 12.16 -23.37
CA ALA A 268 -7.24 12.39 -21.95
C ALA A 268 -7.62 11.12 -21.18
N LEU A 269 -7.02 10.90 -20.02
CA LEU A 269 -7.46 9.95 -19.03
C LEU A 269 -8.52 10.58 -18.12
N GLN A 270 -9.31 9.75 -17.43
CA GLN A 270 -10.30 10.20 -16.45
C GLN A 270 -9.67 11.06 -15.36
N ARG A 271 -8.40 10.81 -15.03
CA ARG A 271 -7.68 11.53 -13.99
C ARG A 271 -6.21 11.72 -14.37
N VAL A 272 -5.70 12.92 -14.12
CA VAL A 272 -4.27 13.23 -14.19
C VAL A 272 -3.74 13.33 -12.76
N ILE A 273 -2.88 12.39 -12.38
CA ILE A 273 -2.23 12.39 -11.07
C ILE A 273 -0.96 13.25 -11.12
N PHE A 274 -0.63 13.90 -10.02
CA PHE A 274 0.51 14.84 -9.91
C PHE A 274 0.45 15.99 -10.92
N TYR A 275 -0.76 16.39 -11.31
CA TYR A 275 -0.94 17.54 -12.16
C TYR A 275 -0.54 18.81 -11.41
N LYS A 276 0.37 19.56 -12.05
CA LYS A 276 0.70 20.93 -11.66
C LYS A 276 1.04 21.68 -12.94
N PRO A 277 0.39 22.82 -13.22
CA PRO A 277 0.68 23.60 -14.42
C PRO A 277 2.18 23.87 -14.60
N GLY A 278 2.70 23.58 -15.78
CA GLY A 278 4.12 23.71 -16.11
C GLY A 278 5.03 22.55 -15.65
N GLN A 279 4.49 21.52 -15.00
CA GLN A 279 5.23 20.30 -14.65
C GLN A 279 4.70 19.07 -15.38
N LYS A 280 3.40 18.80 -15.27
CA LYS A 280 2.69 17.73 -15.97
C LYS A 280 1.28 18.22 -16.29
N GLU A 281 0.94 18.27 -17.58
CA GLU A 281 -0.36 18.77 -18.04
C GLU A 281 -1.25 17.66 -18.59
N THR A 282 -0.63 16.56 -19.08
CA THR A 282 -1.34 15.36 -19.55
C THR A 282 -0.63 14.10 -19.06
N ASN A 283 -1.22 12.94 -19.31
CA ASN A 283 -0.62 11.64 -19.03
C ASN A 283 0.26 11.11 -20.17
N TRP A 284 0.61 11.95 -21.13
CA TRP A 284 1.38 11.56 -22.31
C TRP A 284 2.63 12.42 -22.47
N SER A 285 3.71 11.77 -22.91
CA SER A 285 4.96 12.47 -23.28
C SER A 285 5.47 11.97 -24.61
N ALA A 286 6.09 12.88 -25.38
CA ALA A 286 6.75 12.57 -26.63
C ALA A 286 8.26 12.36 -26.42
N THR A 287 8.84 11.31 -27.01
CA THR A 287 10.30 11.10 -26.98
C THR A 287 11.03 12.07 -27.89
N ALA A 288 12.31 12.25 -27.63
CA ALA A 288 13.24 12.78 -28.62
C ALA A 288 13.30 11.86 -29.87
N VAL A 289 14.00 12.27 -30.93
CA VAL A 289 14.23 11.39 -32.06
C VAL A 289 15.19 10.27 -31.66
N VAL A 290 14.73 9.03 -31.81
CA VAL A 290 15.51 7.81 -31.56
C VAL A 290 15.65 7.04 -32.86
N TYR A 291 16.79 6.38 -33.08
CA TYR A 291 17.02 5.58 -34.27
C TYR A 291 16.94 4.10 -33.94
N ASP A 292 16.33 3.31 -34.82
CA ASP A 292 16.36 1.83 -34.74
C ASP A 292 17.74 1.27 -35.18
N VAL A 293 17.86 -0.06 -35.10
CA VAL A 293 19.10 -0.76 -35.49
C VAL A 293 19.43 -0.64 -36.99
N GLU A 294 18.46 -0.30 -37.82
CA GLU A 294 18.59 -0.11 -39.26
C GLU A 294 18.86 1.37 -39.63
N GLY A 295 18.74 2.28 -38.66
CA GLY A 295 18.97 3.70 -38.79
C GLY A 295 17.72 4.51 -39.18
N HIS A 296 16.52 3.93 -39.05
CA HIS A 296 15.28 4.70 -39.25
C HIS A 296 14.96 5.51 -37.99
N PRO A 297 14.53 6.77 -38.16
CA PRO A 297 14.20 7.61 -37.03
C PRO A 297 12.79 7.38 -36.57
N HIS A 298 12.59 7.32 -35.26
CA HIS A 298 11.31 7.21 -34.56
C HIS A 298 11.09 8.36 -33.57
N ARG A 299 9.84 8.75 -33.37
CA ARG A 299 9.37 9.55 -32.24
C ARG A 299 8.10 8.92 -31.70
N TRP A 300 8.12 8.54 -30.43
CA TRP A 300 7.02 7.90 -29.76
C TRP A 300 6.27 8.86 -28.86
N VAL A 301 4.95 8.66 -28.75
CA VAL A 301 4.15 9.22 -27.67
C VAL A 301 3.78 8.06 -26.75
N TYR A 302 4.17 8.15 -25.48
CA TYR A 302 3.97 7.09 -24.49
C TYR A 302 3.15 7.56 -23.30
N LEU A 303 2.37 6.65 -22.74
CA LEU A 303 1.52 6.86 -21.57
C LEU A 303 2.35 6.74 -20.30
N HIS A 304 2.11 7.64 -19.35
CA HIS A 304 2.57 7.54 -17.97
C HIS A 304 1.45 7.96 -17.03
N TYR A 305 0.92 7.02 -16.26
CA TYR A 305 -0.20 7.33 -15.39
C TYR A 305 0.22 8.30 -14.26
N PHE A 306 1.40 8.10 -13.67
CA PHE A 306 1.93 8.91 -12.59
C PHE A 306 2.96 9.92 -13.09
N LYS A 307 4.25 9.61 -13.09
CA LYS A 307 5.35 10.50 -13.51
C LYS A 307 5.79 10.19 -14.94
N ASP A 308 6.36 11.16 -15.62
CA ASP A 308 6.92 11.01 -16.97
C ASP A 308 8.07 10.00 -17.05
N GLY A 309 8.78 9.77 -15.92
CA GLY A 309 9.76 8.72 -15.75
C GLY A 309 9.17 7.31 -15.60
N GLN A 310 7.84 7.16 -15.55
CA GLN A 310 7.13 5.92 -15.25
C GLN A 310 6.24 5.44 -16.41
N PRO A 311 6.82 4.99 -17.54
CA PRO A 311 6.04 4.51 -18.68
C PRO A 311 5.14 3.34 -18.26
N SER A 312 3.85 3.44 -18.61
CA SER A 312 2.82 2.47 -18.23
C SER A 312 2.94 1.16 -19.01
N ILE A 313 2.90 0.05 -18.30
CA ILE A 313 2.92 -1.30 -18.88
C ILE A 313 1.60 -1.57 -19.62
N ASN A 314 1.70 -2.10 -20.83
CA ASN A 314 0.56 -2.52 -21.64
C ASN A 314 0.16 -3.97 -21.32
N TRP A 315 -0.88 -4.13 -20.49
CA TRP A 315 -1.44 -5.44 -20.16
C TRP A 315 -2.27 -6.05 -21.29
N LEU A 316 -2.59 -5.25 -22.34
CA LEU A 316 -3.36 -5.66 -23.51
C LEU A 316 -2.47 -6.12 -24.67
N ASP A 317 -1.14 -6.07 -24.51
CA ASP A 317 -0.23 -6.48 -25.58
C ASP A 317 -0.40 -7.95 -25.94
N PRO A 318 -0.65 -8.28 -27.23
CA PRO A 318 -0.85 -9.67 -27.65
C PRO A 318 0.39 -10.56 -27.52
N THR A 319 1.59 -10.00 -27.33
CA THR A 319 2.81 -10.77 -27.00
C THR A 319 2.89 -11.14 -25.52
N PHE A 320 2.01 -10.57 -24.66
CA PHE A 320 2.01 -10.74 -23.21
C PHE A 320 3.31 -10.28 -22.54
N ALA A 321 4.03 -9.33 -23.12
CA ALA A 321 5.31 -8.85 -22.59
C ALA A 321 5.17 -8.28 -21.17
N GLY A 322 4.19 -7.41 -20.93
CA GLY A 322 3.91 -6.84 -19.61
C GLY A 322 3.56 -7.89 -18.57
N MET A 323 2.66 -8.82 -18.91
CA MET A 323 2.31 -9.93 -18.03
C MET A 323 3.54 -10.78 -17.67
N ARG A 324 4.38 -11.13 -18.66
CA ARG A 324 5.59 -11.93 -18.42
C ARG A 324 6.59 -11.23 -17.51
N LEU A 325 6.75 -9.91 -17.68
CA LEU A 325 7.62 -9.12 -16.81
C LEU A 325 7.14 -9.15 -15.36
N VAL A 326 5.89 -8.80 -15.12
CA VAL A 326 5.32 -8.73 -13.76
C VAL A 326 5.28 -10.11 -13.09
N MET A 327 4.90 -11.16 -13.83
CA MET A 327 4.91 -12.52 -13.28
C MET A 327 6.33 -13.02 -12.97
N GLY A 328 7.31 -12.68 -13.80
CA GLY A 328 8.71 -13.01 -13.54
C GLY A 328 9.23 -12.33 -12.28
N ASP A 329 8.88 -11.07 -12.07
CA ASP A 329 9.23 -10.31 -10.90
C ASP A 329 8.57 -10.88 -9.62
N ALA A 330 7.28 -11.19 -9.68
CA ALA A 330 6.58 -11.83 -8.58
C ALA A 330 7.19 -13.20 -8.21
N LEU A 331 7.55 -14.01 -9.19
CA LEU A 331 8.22 -15.29 -8.95
C LEU A 331 9.62 -15.11 -8.36
N HIS A 332 10.36 -14.10 -8.80
CA HIS A 332 11.64 -13.74 -8.20
C HIS A 332 11.49 -13.41 -6.72
N SER A 333 10.58 -12.53 -6.37
CA SER A 333 10.32 -12.14 -4.98
C SER A 333 9.91 -13.34 -4.11
N LEU A 334 8.99 -14.19 -4.59
CA LEU A 334 8.42 -15.29 -3.79
C LEU A 334 9.33 -16.50 -3.70
N LEU A 335 9.86 -16.97 -4.84
CA LEU A 335 10.56 -18.26 -4.92
C LEU A 335 12.07 -18.13 -4.84
N ASP A 336 12.62 -17.02 -5.26
CA ASP A 336 14.05 -16.80 -5.24
C ASP A 336 14.50 -16.00 -4.01
N LEU A 337 13.84 -14.89 -3.69
CA LEU A 337 14.14 -14.08 -2.52
C LEU A 337 13.49 -14.62 -1.24
N GLY A 338 12.39 -15.37 -1.34
CA GLY A 338 11.77 -16.06 -0.21
C GLY A 338 10.64 -15.32 0.48
N SER A 339 10.10 -14.26 -0.12
CA SER A 339 8.95 -13.54 0.42
C SER A 339 7.73 -14.44 0.62
N GLY A 340 6.92 -14.15 1.62
CA GLY A 340 5.67 -14.86 1.89
C GLY A 340 4.43 -14.19 1.31
N GLY A 341 4.53 -12.90 0.95
CA GLY A 341 3.48 -12.12 0.35
C GLY A 341 4.03 -11.02 -0.57
N LEU A 342 3.14 -10.40 -1.34
CA LEU A 342 3.46 -9.28 -2.25
C LEU A 342 2.46 -8.15 -2.07
N ARG A 343 2.96 -6.92 -1.87
CA ARG A 343 2.19 -5.70 -2.08
C ARG A 343 2.15 -5.39 -3.57
N LEU A 344 0.96 -5.07 -4.07
CA LEU A 344 0.75 -4.64 -5.45
C LEU A 344 0.52 -3.14 -5.46
N ASP A 345 1.53 -2.39 -5.91
CA ASP A 345 1.47 -0.93 -6.02
C ASP A 345 0.48 -0.51 -7.10
N ALA A 346 -0.40 0.44 -6.78
CA ALA A 346 -1.33 1.08 -7.72
C ALA A 346 -2.07 0.13 -8.68
N ASN A 347 -2.44 -1.03 -8.21
CA ASN A 347 -2.97 -2.13 -9.05
C ASN A 347 -4.40 -1.93 -9.57
N GLY A 348 -5.07 -0.84 -9.18
CA GLY A 348 -6.36 -0.41 -9.74
C GLY A 348 -6.28 0.17 -11.16
N PHE A 349 -5.07 0.47 -11.65
CA PHE A 349 -4.83 1.23 -12.87
C PHE A 349 -4.15 0.44 -14.00
N LEU A 350 -4.28 -0.88 -13.99
CA LEU A 350 -3.58 -1.76 -14.95
C LEU A 350 -4.26 -1.84 -16.31
N GLY A 351 -5.58 -1.77 -16.34
CA GLY A 351 -6.36 -1.81 -17.56
C GLY A 351 -6.72 -0.41 -18.03
N ILE A 352 -6.03 0.10 -19.04
CA ILE A 352 -6.29 1.41 -19.60
C ILE A 352 -6.94 1.22 -20.98
N GLU A 353 -8.19 1.67 -21.13
CA GLU A 353 -8.91 1.60 -22.38
C GLU A 353 -9.30 3.00 -22.86
N LYS A 354 -8.79 3.39 -24.04
CA LYS A 354 -9.13 4.65 -24.70
C LYS A 354 -10.28 4.45 -25.66
N THR A 355 -11.36 5.20 -25.46
CA THR A 355 -12.49 5.31 -26.40
C THR A 355 -12.44 6.63 -27.17
N VAL A 356 -13.14 6.71 -28.29
CA VAL A 356 -13.12 7.89 -29.17
C VAL A 356 -13.80 9.09 -28.51
N ASP A 357 -14.89 8.87 -27.78
CA ASP A 357 -15.82 9.91 -27.34
C ASP A 357 -15.71 10.28 -25.84
N ALA A 358 -14.80 9.65 -25.08
CA ALA A 358 -14.65 9.87 -23.64
C ALA A 358 -13.20 9.78 -23.20
N PRO A 359 -12.84 10.38 -22.04
CA PRO A 359 -11.58 10.12 -21.38
C PRO A 359 -11.34 8.62 -21.18
N ALA A 360 -10.09 8.21 -21.28
CA ALA A 360 -9.71 6.82 -21.12
C ALA A 360 -10.09 6.28 -19.73
N TRP A 361 -10.80 5.16 -19.71
CA TRP A 361 -11.17 4.49 -18.47
C TRP A 361 -9.99 3.66 -17.95
N SER A 362 -9.62 3.85 -16.70
CA SER A 362 -8.51 3.15 -16.04
C SER A 362 -8.86 2.64 -14.66
N GLU A 363 -9.48 3.47 -13.83
CA GLU A 363 -9.78 3.14 -12.44
C GLU A 363 -10.90 2.09 -12.34
N GLY A 364 -10.62 0.97 -11.64
CA GLY A 364 -11.59 -0.12 -11.52
C GLY A 364 -11.95 -0.82 -12.84
N HIS A 365 -11.16 -0.63 -13.89
CA HIS A 365 -11.40 -1.23 -15.19
C HIS A 365 -11.45 -2.77 -15.13
N PRO A 366 -12.37 -3.47 -15.83
CA PRO A 366 -12.44 -4.93 -15.81
C PRO A 366 -11.12 -5.63 -16.16
N LEU A 367 -10.27 -5.02 -17.00
CA LEU A 367 -8.95 -5.54 -17.31
C LEU A 367 -7.98 -5.45 -16.13
N SER A 368 -8.08 -4.41 -15.29
CA SER A 368 -7.34 -4.33 -14.03
C SER A 368 -7.75 -5.47 -13.09
N GLN A 369 -9.04 -5.77 -13.03
CA GLN A 369 -9.55 -6.89 -12.23
C GLN A 369 -9.04 -8.24 -12.75
N ALA A 370 -9.06 -8.46 -14.06
CA ALA A 370 -8.53 -9.68 -14.68
C ALA A 370 -7.02 -9.84 -14.46
N ALA A 371 -6.24 -8.77 -14.58
CA ALA A 371 -4.80 -8.77 -14.31
C ALA A 371 -4.53 -9.11 -12.83
N ASN A 372 -5.25 -8.50 -11.90
CA ASN A 372 -5.15 -8.77 -10.46
C ASN A 372 -5.53 -10.20 -10.11
N GLN A 373 -6.58 -10.76 -10.73
CA GLN A 373 -6.96 -12.16 -10.56
C GLN A 373 -5.84 -13.09 -11.03
N LEU A 374 -5.22 -12.79 -12.16
CA LEU A 374 -4.12 -13.59 -12.70
C LEU A 374 -2.90 -13.56 -11.77
N ILE A 375 -2.51 -12.36 -11.28
CA ILE A 375 -1.39 -12.20 -10.33
C ILE A 375 -1.71 -12.97 -9.04
N GLY A 376 -2.86 -12.72 -8.43
CA GLY A 376 -3.25 -13.34 -7.17
C GLY A 376 -3.33 -14.87 -7.26
N SER A 377 -3.90 -15.40 -8.34
CA SER A 377 -3.97 -16.85 -8.56
C SER A 377 -2.59 -17.48 -8.68
N MET A 378 -1.66 -16.84 -9.40
CA MET A 378 -0.29 -17.31 -9.53
C MET A 378 0.46 -17.27 -8.19
N VAL A 379 0.32 -16.17 -7.45
CA VAL A 379 0.96 -15.99 -6.14
C VAL A 379 0.48 -17.06 -5.16
N ARG A 380 -0.83 -17.29 -5.07
CA ARG A 380 -1.38 -18.34 -4.20
C ARG A 380 -0.92 -19.74 -4.58
N LYS A 381 -0.82 -20.07 -5.87
CA LYS A 381 -0.31 -21.35 -6.34
C LYS A 381 1.12 -21.64 -5.90
N VAL A 382 1.94 -20.63 -5.69
CA VAL A 382 3.31 -20.80 -5.17
C VAL A 382 3.39 -20.61 -3.64
N GLY A 383 2.26 -20.49 -2.96
CA GLY A 383 2.17 -20.44 -1.49
C GLY A 383 2.30 -19.05 -0.89
N GLY A 384 2.22 -17.99 -1.70
CA GLY A 384 2.17 -16.60 -1.25
C GLY A 384 0.74 -16.08 -1.07
N PHE A 385 0.63 -14.83 -0.67
CA PHE A 385 -0.61 -14.04 -0.69
C PHE A 385 -0.34 -12.66 -1.32
N THR A 386 -1.41 -11.96 -1.69
CA THR A 386 -1.33 -10.62 -2.27
C THR A 386 -2.07 -9.60 -1.42
N PHE A 387 -1.51 -8.40 -1.40
CA PHE A 387 -2.02 -7.26 -0.70
C PHE A 387 -2.04 -6.06 -1.67
N GLN A 388 -3.18 -5.41 -1.84
CA GLN A 388 -3.34 -4.34 -2.82
C GLN A 388 -3.40 -2.95 -2.20
N GLU A 389 -2.86 -2.01 -2.94
CA GLU A 389 -3.11 -0.60 -2.74
C GLU A 389 -4.23 -0.14 -3.68
N LEU A 390 -5.42 0.05 -3.11
CA LEU A 390 -6.61 0.38 -3.88
C LEU A 390 -7.44 1.46 -3.17
N ASN A 391 -7.31 2.70 -3.62
CA ASN A 391 -8.12 3.82 -3.15
C ASN A 391 -9.29 4.06 -4.11
N LEU A 392 -10.34 3.25 -3.97
CA LEU A 392 -11.55 3.29 -4.78
C LEU A 392 -12.81 3.33 -3.91
N SER A 393 -14.00 3.24 -4.53
CA SER A 393 -15.26 3.16 -3.80
C SER A 393 -15.38 1.86 -3.01
N ILE A 394 -16.25 1.85 -1.98
CA ILE A 394 -16.57 0.64 -1.22
C ILE A 394 -17.03 -0.50 -2.15
N ASP A 395 -17.84 -0.19 -3.16
CA ASP A 395 -18.35 -1.15 -4.14
C ASP A 395 -17.23 -1.80 -4.97
N ASP A 396 -16.24 -0.99 -5.38
CA ASP A 396 -15.10 -1.48 -6.16
C ASP A 396 -14.19 -2.37 -5.30
N ILE A 397 -14.02 -2.05 -4.02
CA ILE A 397 -13.27 -2.88 -3.06
C ILE A 397 -13.97 -4.23 -2.86
N VAL A 398 -15.29 -4.23 -2.67
CA VAL A 398 -16.10 -5.48 -2.59
C VAL A 398 -15.94 -6.32 -3.85
N GLN A 399 -16.01 -5.69 -5.02
CA GLN A 399 -15.89 -6.40 -6.29
C GLN A 399 -14.49 -6.99 -6.48
N THR A 400 -13.45 -6.20 -6.21
CA THR A 400 -12.06 -6.62 -6.39
C THR A 400 -11.66 -7.70 -5.38
N GLY A 401 -12.11 -7.59 -4.13
CA GLY A 401 -11.83 -8.56 -3.07
C GLY A 401 -12.39 -9.96 -3.32
N ARG A 402 -13.37 -10.10 -4.24
CA ARG A 402 -13.95 -11.42 -4.59
C ARG A 402 -13.09 -12.24 -5.55
N ILE A 403 -12.24 -11.61 -6.33
CA ILE A 403 -11.57 -12.27 -7.46
C ILE A 403 -10.07 -12.00 -7.55
N GLY A 404 -9.58 -10.95 -6.91
CA GLY A 404 -8.22 -10.45 -7.04
C GLY A 404 -7.32 -10.77 -5.85
N PRO A 405 -6.71 -9.76 -5.24
CA PRO A 405 -5.85 -9.87 -4.07
C PRO A 405 -6.55 -10.40 -2.83
N ASP A 406 -5.76 -10.95 -1.90
CA ASP A 406 -6.27 -11.47 -0.63
C ASP A 406 -6.59 -10.36 0.36
N LEU A 407 -5.76 -9.31 0.36
CA LEU A 407 -5.85 -8.20 1.30
C LEU A 407 -5.88 -6.86 0.57
N SER A 408 -6.45 -5.84 1.20
CA SER A 408 -6.54 -4.47 0.68
C SER A 408 -6.28 -3.44 1.78
N TYR A 409 -5.60 -2.32 1.47
CA TYR A 409 -5.53 -1.19 2.39
C TYR A 409 -6.92 -0.67 2.75
N ASP A 410 -7.09 -0.33 4.02
CA ASP A 410 -8.30 0.33 4.50
C ASP A 410 -8.26 1.84 4.22
N PHE A 411 -8.53 2.23 2.99
CA PHE A 411 -8.78 3.62 2.62
C PHE A 411 -10.20 4.09 2.97
N ILE A 412 -11.07 3.18 3.46
CA ILE A 412 -12.45 3.46 3.80
C ILE A 412 -12.54 4.16 5.15
N THR A 413 -11.96 3.54 6.19
CA THR A 413 -12.11 4.01 7.57
C THR A 413 -10.93 4.83 8.06
N ARG A 414 -9.76 4.77 7.42
CA ARG A 414 -8.58 5.56 7.81
C ARG A 414 -8.85 7.07 7.86
N PRO A 415 -9.38 7.73 6.81
CA PRO A 415 -9.69 9.17 6.89
C PRO A 415 -10.79 9.48 7.93
N ALA A 416 -11.73 8.56 8.16
CA ALA A 416 -12.77 8.72 9.15
C ALA A 416 -12.24 8.62 10.59
N ALA A 417 -11.26 7.77 10.87
CA ALA A 417 -10.58 7.71 12.16
C ALA A 417 -9.77 8.99 12.42
N GLN A 418 -9.11 9.54 11.38
CA GLN A 418 -8.42 10.83 11.48
C GLN A 418 -9.41 11.99 11.71
N TYR A 419 -10.59 11.95 11.08
CA TYR A 419 -11.66 12.91 11.37
C TYR A 419 -12.14 12.80 12.81
N ALA A 420 -12.32 11.58 13.33
CA ALA A 420 -12.76 11.34 14.70
C ALA A 420 -11.76 11.90 15.73
N ILE A 421 -10.45 11.69 15.55
CA ILE A 421 -9.44 12.24 16.46
C ILE A 421 -9.33 13.77 16.32
N ALA A 422 -9.49 14.32 15.13
CA ALA A 422 -9.41 15.76 14.87
C ALA A 422 -10.60 16.53 15.46
N THR A 423 -11.77 15.92 15.55
CA THR A 423 -13.02 16.59 15.98
C THR A 423 -13.53 16.13 17.35
N GLY A 424 -13.04 15.01 17.86
CA GLY A 424 -13.65 14.33 19.01
C GLY A 424 -15.07 13.83 18.72
N ASP A 425 -15.39 13.54 17.44
CA ASP A 425 -16.71 13.09 17.01
C ASP A 425 -16.59 11.86 16.08
N THR A 426 -17.19 10.76 16.49
CA THR A 426 -17.11 9.47 15.80
C THR A 426 -18.26 9.23 14.82
N GLU A 427 -19.15 10.17 14.60
CA GLU A 427 -20.34 9.97 13.75
C GLU A 427 -19.94 9.56 12.31
N PHE A 428 -18.97 10.26 11.71
CA PHE A 428 -18.48 9.91 10.37
C PHE A 428 -17.77 8.54 10.36
N LEU A 429 -17.00 8.23 11.41
CA LEU A 429 -16.32 6.92 11.51
C LEU A 429 -17.34 5.78 11.64
N ARG A 430 -18.39 5.95 12.45
CA ARG A 430 -19.48 4.98 12.59
C ARG A 430 -20.25 4.81 11.26
N LEU A 431 -20.50 5.89 10.54
CA LEU A 431 -21.09 5.86 9.20
C LEU A 431 -20.26 4.98 8.24
N MET A 432 -18.95 5.19 8.19
CA MET A 432 -18.06 4.43 7.30
C MET A 432 -17.97 2.96 7.65
N LEU A 433 -17.85 2.63 8.93
CA LEU A 433 -17.84 1.23 9.40
C LEU A 433 -19.16 0.52 9.09
N ASN A 434 -20.31 1.17 9.35
CA ASN A 434 -21.62 0.61 9.02
C ASN A 434 -21.82 0.47 7.51
N SER A 435 -21.31 1.39 6.69
CA SER A 435 -21.35 1.28 5.23
C SER A 435 -20.53 0.08 4.74
N ALA A 436 -19.35 -0.15 5.32
CA ALA A 436 -18.52 -1.32 5.00
C ALA A 436 -19.22 -2.66 5.36
N ILE A 437 -19.87 -2.71 6.54
CA ILE A 437 -20.68 -3.87 6.96
C ILE A 437 -21.86 -4.09 5.99
N ALA A 438 -22.61 -3.04 5.67
CA ALA A 438 -23.77 -3.12 4.79
C ALA A 438 -23.40 -3.55 3.36
N ALA A 439 -22.23 -3.13 2.87
CA ALA A 439 -21.72 -3.55 1.58
C ALA A 439 -21.19 -5.00 1.56
N GLY A 440 -21.05 -5.64 2.73
CA GLY A 440 -20.58 -7.01 2.86
C GLY A 440 -19.08 -7.17 2.66
N ILE A 441 -18.27 -6.15 3.02
CA ILE A 441 -16.81 -6.28 3.06
C ILE A 441 -16.45 -7.32 4.13
N ASP A 442 -15.63 -8.31 3.76
CA ASP A 442 -14.96 -9.17 4.74
C ASP A 442 -13.88 -8.35 5.44
N GLN A 443 -14.12 -7.98 6.70
CA GLN A 443 -13.21 -7.14 7.47
C GLN A 443 -11.82 -7.79 7.64
N SER A 444 -11.73 -9.13 7.58
CA SER A 444 -10.45 -9.84 7.61
C SER A 444 -9.59 -9.58 6.37
N SER A 445 -10.18 -9.05 5.29
CA SER A 445 -9.44 -8.67 4.08
C SER A 445 -8.79 -7.29 4.15
N LEU A 446 -9.00 -6.53 5.23
CA LEU A 446 -8.49 -5.17 5.35
C LEU A 446 -7.14 -5.11 6.08
N VAL A 447 -6.31 -4.16 5.63
CA VAL A 447 -5.06 -3.79 6.29
C VAL A 447 -5.22 -2.40 6.88
N HIS A 448 -5.37 -2.34 8.20
CA HIS A 448 -5.55 -1.13 8.97
C HIS A 448 -4.18 -0.54 9.31
N ALA A 449 -3.72 0.43 8.53
CA ALA A 449 -2.43 1.07 8.71
C ALA A 449 -2.54 2.40 9.47
N LEU A 450 -1.60 2.64 10.40
CA LEU A 450 -1.43 3.97 11.01
C LEU A 450 -0.84 4.93 9.99
N GLN A 451 0.43 4.74 9.64
CA GLN A 451 1.12 5.52 8.62
C GLN A 451 1.86 4.60 7.66
N ASN A 452 1.88 4.95 6.39
CA ASN A 452 2.78 4.42 5.38
C ASN A 452 3.62 5.58 4.80
N HIS A 453 4.26 5.39 3.65
CA HIS A 453 5.06 6.41 2.97
C HIS A 453 4.23 7.37 2.09
N ASP A 454 2.91 7.20 2.07
CA ASP A 454 1.99 8.05 1.33
C ASP A 454 1.20 8.95 2.28
N GLU A 455 0.71 10.04 1.76
CA GLU A 455 -0.05 11.03 2.48
C GLU A 455 -1.28 10.47 3.19
N LEU A 456 -1.82 11.24 4.09
CA LEU A 456 -3.19 11.04 4.53
C LEU A 456 -4.12 11.48 3.39
N THR A 457 -4.62 10.50 2.63
CA THR A 457 -5.59 10.76 1.56
C THR A 457 -7.02 10.86 2.12
N TYR A 458 -7.76 11.87 1.68
CA TYR A 458 -9.19 12.06 1.97
C TYR A 458 -9.97 12.34 0.68
N GLU A 459 -9.65 11.61 -0.37
CA GLU A 459 -10.37 11.73 -1.65
C GLU A 459 -11.84 11.38 -1.50
N LEU A 460 -12.19 10.45 -0.60
CA LEU A 460 -13.54 10.02 -0.31
C LEU A 460 -14.31 9.63 -1.60
N ILE A 461 -13.66 8.83 -2.44
CA ILE A 461 -14.10 8.47 -3.79
C ILE A 461 -15.51 7.88 -3.78
N HIS A 462 -15.86 7.11 -2.74
CA HIS A 462 -17.21 6.56 -2.57
C HIS A 462 -18.30 7.63 -2.71
N PHE A 463 -18.12 8.78 -2.07
CA PHE A 463 -19.07 9.90 -2.06
C PHE A 463 -18.92 10.83 -3.26
N GLU A 464 -17.90 10.69 -4.08
CA GLU A 464 -17.67 11.55 -5.26
C GLU A 464 -18.03 10.86 -6.57
N THR A 465 -18.32 9.57 -6.53
CA THR A 465 -18.63 8.76 -7.71
C THR A 465 -20.08 8.23 -7.65
N ARG A 466 -20.27 6.95 -7.38
CA ARG A 466 -21.57 6.28 -7.44
C ARG A 466 -22.58 6.77 -6.43
N HIS A 467 -22.12 7.22 -5.26
CA HIS A 467 -22.93 7.64 -4.12
C HIS A 467 -22.95 9.16 -3.95
N ARG A 468 -22.65 9.89 -5.02
CA ARG A 468 -22.54 11.35 -5.02
C ARG A 468 -23.83 12.07 -4.58
N ASP A 469 -24.95 11.55 -5.08
CA ASP A 469 -26.28 12.16 -4.87
C ASP A 469 -27.11 11.45 -3.78
N ASP A 470 -26.54 10.41 -3.14
CA ASP A 470 -27.19 9.71 -2.03
C ASP A 470 -27.23 10.61 -0.78
N THR A 471 -28.25 10.40 0.05
CA THR A 471 -28.48 11.18 1.26
C THR A 471 -27.79 10.58 2.48
N TYR A 472 -27.07 11.41 3.22
CA TYR A 472 -26.35 11.07 4.45
C TYR A 472 -26.68 12.07 5.55
N PHE A 473 -26.38 11.69 6.80
CA PHE A 473 -26.51 12.58 7.96
C PHE A 473 -25.13 12.74 8.63
N LEU A 474 -24.78 13.99 8.96
CA LEU A 474 -23.58 14.32 9.74
C LEU A 474 -23.82 15.58 10.56
N GLY A 475 -23.57 15.54 11.86
CA GLY A 475 -23.77 16.69 12.76
C GLY A 475 -25.23 17.16 12.81
N GLY A 476 -26.20 16.26 12.59
CA GLY A 476 -27.64 16.58 12.52
C GLY A 476 -28.07 17.28 11.22
N GLN A 477 -27.21 17.35 10.23
CA GLN A 477 -27.51 17.91 8.90
C GLN A 477 -27.71 16.78 7.88
N GLU A 478 -28.67 16.96 7.00
CA GLU A 478 -28.88 16.12 5.83
C GLU A 478 -28.01 16.64 4.68
N LEU A 479 -27.15 15.79 4.13
CA LEU A 479 -26.14 16.14 3.13
C LEU A 479 -26.18 15.12 1.99
N THR A 480 -25.93 15.56 0.76
CA THR A 480 -25.58 14.64 -0.34
C THR A 480 -24.19 14.06 -0.10
N GLY A 481 -23.83 12.95 -0.77
CA GLY A 481 -22.48 12.38 -0.67
C GLY A 481 -21.39 13.40 -1.00
N HIS A 482 -21.59 14.18 -2.06
CA HIS A 482 -20.67 15.26 -2.41
C HIS A 482 -20.49 16.33 -1.32
N GLU A 483 -21.60 16.78 -0.71
CA GLU A 483 -21.57 17.76 0.37
C GLU A 483 -20.93 17.18 1.64
N LEU A 484 -21.20 15.90 1.95
CA LEU A 484 -20.55 15.17 3.03
C LEU A 484 -19.03 15.12 2.83
N ALA A 485 -18.57 14.71 1.63
CA ALA A 485 -17.16 14.68 1.31
C ALA A 485 -16.50 16.06 1.42
N ALA A 486 -17.16 17.12 0.92
CA ALA A 486 -16.68 18.49 1.02
C ALA A 486 -16.55 18.95 2.47
N THR A 487 -17.55 18.63 3.32
CA THR A 487 -17.57 18.97 4.75
C THR A 487 -16.41 18.28 5.49
N VAL A 488 -16.24 16.98 5.30
CA VAL A 488 -15.16 16.20 5.95
C VAL A 488 -13.77 16.71 5.51
N ARG A 489 -13.57 16.95 4.22
CA ARG A 489 -12.32 17.51 3.68
C ARG A 489 -12.00 18.88 4.24
N GLY A 490 -13.01 19.77 4.31
CA GLY A 490 -12.86 21.09 4.88
C GLY A 490 -12.41 21.02 6.34
N THR A 491 -13.10 20.23 7.14
CA THR A 491 -12.79 20.04 8.56
C THR A 491 -11.37 19.48 8.77
N LEU A 492 -10.99 18.42 8.04
CA LEU A 492 -9.64 17.85 8.15
C LEU A 492 -8.57 18.88 7.78
N ARG A 493 -8.78 19.62 6.69
CA ARG A 493 -7.83 20.65 6.27
C ARG A 493 -7.68 21.75 7.31
N ASP A 494 -8.78 22.23 7.87
CA ASP A 494 -8.78 23.34 8.83
C ASP A 494 -8.13 22.96 10.17
N VAL A 495 -8.27 21.70 10.61
CA VAL A 495 -7.69 21.23 11.88
C VAL A 495 -6.22 20.81 11.75
N ILE A 496 -5.86 20.10 10.67
CA ILE A 496 -4.57 19.43 10.59
C ILE A 496 -3.58 20.06 9.61
N THR A 497 -3.90 21.22 9.05
CA THR A 497 -2.98 22.01 8.20
C THR A 497 -3.08 23.52 8.50
N GLY A 498 -2.38 24.33 7.73
CA GLY A 498 -2.43 25.78 7.77
C GLY A 498 -1.93 26.37 9.08
N GLU A 499 -2.60 27.41 9.58
CA GLU A 499 -2.19 28.09 10.82
C GLU A 499 -2.34 27.20 12.07
N ALA A 500 -3.29 26.25 12.05
CA ALA A 500 -3.50 25.32 13.17
C ALA A 500 -2.35 24.30 13.26
N ALA A 501 -1.81 23.86 12.13
CA ALA A 501 -0.73 22.87 12.06
C ALA A 501 0.24 23.17 10.89
N PRO A 502 1.08 24.20 11.03
CA PRO A 502 1.95 24.69 9.94
C PRO A 502 3.04 23.70 9.51
N TYR A 503 3.27 22.67 10.29
CA TYR A 503 4.22 21.60 10.05
C TYR A 503 3.67 20.47 9.14
N ASN A 504 2.37 20.44 8.86
CA ASN A 504 1.74 19.55 7.90
C ASN A 504 1.45 20.32 6.61
N LEU A 505 1.68 19.70 5.46
CA LEU A 505 1.51 20.37 4.17
C LEU A 505 0.39 19.72 3.35
N PRO A 506 -0.43 20.51 2.66
CA PRO A 506 -1.33 19.95 1.65
C PRO A 506 -0.53 19.20 0.58
N PHE A 507 -1.05 18.03 0.16
CA PHE A 507 -0.56 17.28 -0.98
C PHE A 507 -1.69 17.17 -2.01
N VAL A 508 -1.42 17.61 -3.24
CA VAL A 508 -2.42 17.75 -4.30
C VAL A 508 -3.73 18.37 -3.77
N GLN A 509 -4.90 17.94 -4.25
CA GLN A 509 -6.18 18.53 -3.87
C GLN A 509 -6.76 17.93 -2.58
N ASN A 510 -6.58 16.62 -2.37
CA ASN A 510 -7.29 15.84 -1.36
C ASN A 510 -6.35 14.94 -0.53
N GLY A 511 -5.18 15.43 -0.21
CA GLY A 511 -4.21 14.76 0.64
C GLY A 511 -3.47 15.74 1.55
N ILE A 512 -2.88 15.21 2.61
CA ILE A 512 -2.04 15.95 3.56
C ILE A 512 -0.79 15.13 3.83
N ALA A 513 0.37 15.73 3.55
CA ALA A 513 1.66 15.21 3.98
C ALA A 513 1.81 15.45 5.48
N CYS A 514 1.83 14.38 6.27
CA CYS A 514 1.86 14.41 7.72
C CYS A 514 2.29 13.07 8.31
N THR A 515 2.80 13.06 9.53
CA THR A 515 3.00 11.83 10.31
C THR A 515 1.82 11.60 11.27
N THR A 516 1.60 10.37 11.74
CA THR A 516 0.56 10.10 12.74
C THR A 516 0.75 10.97 13.99
N ALA A 517 1.99 11.11 14.47
CA ALA A 517 2.29 11.95 15.61
C ALA A 517 1.93 13.44 15.37
N SER A 518 2.13 13.96 14.16
CA SER A 518 1.79 15.34 13.84
C SER A 518 0.29 15.57 13.65
N VAL A 519 -0.43 14.61 13.12
CA VAL A 519 -1.92 14.66 13.07
C VAL A 519 -2.49 14.67 14.47
N VAL A 520 -1.98 13.82 15.35
CA VAL A 520 -2.41 13.79 16.75
C VAL A 520 -2.08 15.13 17.45
N ALA A 521 -0.86 15.67 17.25
CA ALA A 521 -0.48 16.96 17.82
C ALA A 521 -1.44 18.09 17.36
N ALA A 522 -1.76 18.14 16.06
CA ALA A 522 -2.72 19.09 15.51
C ALA A 522 -4.11 18.93 16.15
N SER A 523 -4.58 17.69 16.29
CA SER A 523 -5.87 17.36 16.91
C SER A 523 -5.95 17.77 18.39
N LEU A 524 -4.80 17.84 19.07
CA LEU A 524 -4.67 18.36 20.44
C LEU A 524 -4.50 19.89 20.52
N GLY A 525 -4.57 20.60 19.38
CA GLY A 525 -4.39 22.05 19.30
C GLY A 525 -2.95 22.53 19.45
N ILE A 526 -1.95 21.67 19.22
CA ILE A 526 -0.53 22.00 19.31
C ILE A 526 -0.07 22.53 17.96
N SER A 527 0.11 23.83 17.82
CA SER A 527 0.56 24.48 16.58
C SER A 527 2.08 24.61 16.44
N ASP A 528 2.85 24.44 17.52
CA ASP A 528 4.29 24.54 17.52
C ASP A 528 4.95 23.27 18.08
N LEU A 529 5.53 22.46 17.19
CA LEU A 529 6.22 21.24 17.58
C LEU A 529 7.61 21.49 18.17
N SER A 530 8.18 22.69 18.04
CA SER A 530 9.53 23.00 18.55
C SER A 530 9.57 23.08 20.08
N THR A 531 8.46 23.42 20.73
CA THR A 531 8.32 23.73 22.15
C THR A 531 7.56 22.69 22.96
N LEU A 532 7.43 21.45 22.47
CA LEU A 532 6.71 20.38 23.15
C LEU A 532 7.25 20.11 24.56
N SER A 533 6.37 20.18 25.56
CA SER A 533 6.65 19.73 26.92
C SER A 533 6.52 18.20 27.05
N LEU A 534 7.05 17.63 28.13
CA LEU A 534 6.86 16.20 28.43
C LEU A 534 5.38 15.82 28.55
N ALA A 535 4.54 16.73 29.06
CA ALA A 535 3.10 16.53 29.16
C ALA A 535 2.42 16.50 27.76
N ASP A 536 2.90 17.30 26.83
CA ASP A 536 2.40 17.27 25.45
C ASP A 536 2.80 15.97 24.75
N VAL A 537 4.04 15.53 24.93
CA VAL A 537 4.51 14.23 24.39
C VAL A 537 3.69 13.08 24.96
N GLU A 538 3.34 13.09 26.25
CA GLU A 538 2.49 12.04 26.85
C GLU A 538 1.06 12.07 26.28
N LYS A 539 0.46 13.24 26.06
CA LYS A 539 -0.84 13.36 25.41
C LYS A 539 -0.81 12.86 23.96
N ILE A 540 0.23 13.23 23.20
CA ILE A 540 0.44 12.74 21.84
C ILE A 540 0.55 11.23 21.86
N ARG A 541 1.36 10.65 22.75
CA ARG A 541 1.53 9.21 22.89
C ARG A 541 0.23 8.48 23.23
N SER A 542 -0.56 9.02 24.15
CA SER A 542 -1.84 8.43 24.55
C SER A 542 -2.85 8.41 23.40
N ALA A 543 -3.00 9.52 22.67
CA ALA A 543 -3.90 9.58 21.53
C ALA A 543 -3.39 8.79 20.32
N HIS A 544 -2.08 8.67 20.13
CA HIS A 544 -1.48 7.78 19.14
C HIS A 544 -1.76 6.29 19.48
N LEU A 545 -1.66 5.90 20.76
CA LEU A 545 -2.03 4.56 21.23
C LEU A 545 -3.52 4.27 21.08
N LEU A 546 -4.41 5.27 21.22
CA LEU A 546 -5.82 5.11 20.88
C LEU A 546 -6.01 4.73 19.42
N LEU A 547 -5.33 5.42 18.49
CA LEU A 547 -5.38 5.08 17.07
C LEU A 547 -4.80 3.67 16.80
N ALA A 548 -3.72 3.31 17.50
CA ALA A 548 -3.18 1.95 17.43
C ALA A 548 -4.19 0.89 17.93
N ALA A 549 -4.83 1.13 19.08
CA ALA A 549 -5.86 0.22 19.62
C ALA A 549 -7.07 0.08 18.69
N TYR A 550 -7.56 1.20 18.15
CA TYR A 550 -8.67 1.20 17.18
C TYR A 550 -8.34 0.32 15.96
N ASN A 551 -7.14 0.48 15.38
CA ASN A 551 -6.73 -0.31 14.22
C ASN A 551 -6.40 -1.77 14.58
N ALA A 552 -5.68 -2.00 15.70
CA ALA A 552 -5.23 -3.33 16.11
C ALA A 552 -6.38 -4.23 16.60
N TRP A 553 -7.47 -3.68 17.12
CA TRP A 553 -8.59 -4.48 17.65
C TRP A 553 -9.73 -4.66 16.65
N GLN A 554 -9.47 -4.38 15.38
CA GLN A 554 -10.32 -4.77 14.25
C GLN A 554 -9.89 -6.12 13.66
N PRO A 555 -10.79 -6.87 13.02
CA PRO A 555 -10.41 -8.02 12.18
C PRO A 555 -9.53 -7.56 11.01
N GLY A 556 -8.71 -8.45 10.47
CA GLY A 556 -7.77 -8.13 9.39
C GLY A 556 -6.33 -7.94 9.87
N VAL A 557 -5.52 -7.21 9.14
CA VAL A 557 -4.12 -6.92 9.48
C VAL A 557 -4.01 -5.56 10.15
N PHE A 558 -3.18 -5.46 11.17
CA PHE A 558 -2.73 -4.19 11.71
C PHE A 558 -1.31 -3.89 11.19
N ALA A 559 -1.13 -2.74 10.56
CA ALA A 559 0.17 -2.29 10.05
C ALA A 559 0.61 -0.97 10.70
N LEU A 560 1.89 -0.88 11.04
CA LEU A 560 2.51 0.33 11.56
C LEU A 560 3.90 0.51 10.97
N SER A 561 4.35 1.74 10.91
CA SER A 561 5.64 2.12 10.36
C SER A 561 6.68 2.39 11.44
N GLY A 562 7.93 2.55 11.04
CA GLY A 562 8.97 3.03 11.94
C GLY A 562 8.72 4.47 12.40
N TRP A 563 8.05 5.29 11.60
CA TRP A 563 7.61 6.63 12.03
C TRP A 563 6.63 6.55 13.20
N ASP A 564 5.71 5.58 13.20
CA ASP A 564 4.80 5.36 14.32
C ASP A 564 5.54 4.87 15.56
N LEU A 565 6.41 3.85 15.44
CA LEU A 565 7.19 3.32 16.57
C LEU A 565 8.11 4.36 17.21
N MET A 566 8.64 5.27 16.40
CA MET A 566 9.54 6.32 16.87
C MET A 566 8.80 7.60 17.28
N GLY A 567 7.51 7.75 16.93
CA GLY A 567 6.78 9.01 17.07
C GLY A 567 7.44 10.13 16.26
N ALA A 568 7.79 9.86 15.01
CA ALA A 568 8.48 10.79 14.14
C ALA A 568 7.61 11.99 13.78
N LEU A 569 8.21 13.18 13.81
CA LEU A 569 7.60 14.43 13.38
C LEU A 569 8.00 14.75 11.93
N PRO A 570 7.20 15.52 11.19
CA PRO A 570 7.57 15.95 9.85
C PRO A 570 8.87 16.75 9.83
N LEU A 571 9.61 16.63 8.74
CA LEU A 571 10.78 17.47 8.45
C LEU A 571 10.33 18.91 8.16
N ASP A 572 11.22 19.88 8.45
CA ASP A 572 11.04 21.22 7.93
C ASP A 572 11.16 21.20 6.39
N PRO A 573 10.25 21.84 5.65
CA PRO A 573 10.30 21.84 4.18
C PRO A 573 11.62 22.35 3.59
N SER A 574 12.37 23.17 4.32
CA SER A 574 13.68 23.66 3.90
C SER A 574 14.75 22.57 3.84
N GLU A 575 14.63 21.51 4.64
CA GLU A 575 15.56 20.36 4.67
C GLU A 575 15.42 19.47 3.42
N VAL A 576 14.23 19.47 2.81
CA VAL A 576 13.89 18.69 1.59
C VAL A 576 13.43 19.58 0.43
N LYS A 577 13.90 20.81 0.41
CA LYS A 577 13.44 21.87 -0.52
C LYS A 577 13.47 21.46 -1.99
N SER A 578 14.51 20.77 -2.43
CA SER A 578 14.65 20.33 -3.83
C SER A 578 13.60 19.28 -4.23
N LEU A 579 13.19 18.44 -3.31
CA LEU A 579 12.18 17.40 -3.51
C LEU A 579 10.78 18.00 -3.49
N VAL A 580 10.46 18.82 -2.48
CA VAL A 580 9.17 19.51 -2.34
C VAL A 580 8.92 20.50 -3.49
N ALA A 581 9.96 21.13 -4.01
CA ALA A 581 9.84 22.07 -5.14
C ALA A 581 9.28 21.43 -6.42
N ARG A 582 9.33 20.11 -6.55
CA ARG A 582 8.73 19.33 -7.63
C ARG A 582 7.23 19.08 -7.45
N GLY A 583 6.63 19.56 -6.35
CA GLY A 583 5.21 19.45 -6.06
C GLY A 583 4.82 18.25 -5.18
N ASP A 584 5.74 17.34 -4.89
CA ASP A 584 5.50 16.22 -3.97
C ASP A 584 5.86 16.65 -2.54
N THR A 585 4.87 17.08 -1.77
CA THR A 585 5.06 17.53 -0.38
C THR A 585 5.24 16.39 0.61
N ARG A 586 4.99 15.12 0.22
CA ARG A 586 5.14 13.93 1.08
C ARG A 586 6.56 13.71 1.57
N TRP A 587 7.54 14.34 0.96
CA TRP A 587 8.92 14.25 1.42
C TRP A 587 9.13 14.76 2.84
N ILE A 588 8.24 15.62 3.38
CA ILE A 588 8.34 16.05 4.77
C ILE A 588 7.99 14.95 5.78
N GLU A 589 7.11 14.01 5.44
CA GLU A 589 6.70 12.92 6.31
C GLU A 589 7.63 11.70 6.26
N ARG A 590 8.53 11.65 5.26
CA ARG A 590 9.46 10.55 5.01
C ARG A 590 10.81 10.73 5.69
N GLY A 591 10.90 11.59 6.70
CA GLY A 591 12.12 11.82 7.45
C GLY A 591 12.72 10.53 8.02
N SER A 592 14.06 10.42 8.03
CA SER A 592 14.72 9.20 8.44
C SER A 592 14.82 9.06 9.97
N TYR A 593 14.89 7.82 10.43
CA TYR A 593 14.96 7.46 11.86
C TYR A 593 15.92 6.31 12.11
N ASP A 594 16.47 6.27 13.31
CA ASP A 594 17.40 5.25 13.81
C ASP A 594 16.63 4.32 14.77
N LEU A 595 16.01 3.28 14.23
CA LEU A 595 15.11 2.39 14.97
C LEU A 595 15.82 1.68 16.13
N LEU A 596 17.06 1.23 15.91
CA LEU A 596 17.84 0.47 16.89
C LEU A 596 18.82 1.32 17.71
N GLY A 597 18.95 2.61 17.39
CA GLY A 597 19.86 3.49 18.13
C GLY A 597 21.35 3.33 17.79
N TYR A 598 21.68 2.67 16.68
CA TYR A 598 23.07 2.35 16.31
C TYR A 598 23.87 3.53 15.75
N ALA A 599 23.20 4.57 15.32
CA ALA A 599 23.81 5.70 14.63
C ALA A 599 23.29 7.04 15.17
N ALA A 600 23.36 7.23 16.48
CA ALA A 600 22.86 8.41 17.19
C ALA A 600 23.36 9.74 16.59
N GLU A 601 24.58 9.79 16.11
CA GLU A 601 25.23 10.97 15.51
C GLU A 601 24.88 11.15 14.02
N SER A 602 24.15 10.23 13.38
CA SER A 602 23.81 10.35 11.97
C SER A 602 22.75 11.44 11.76
N THR A 603 22.98 12.29 10.76
CA THR A 603 22.05 13.36 10.36
C THR A 603 21.02 12.94 9.32
N GLY A 604 21.10 11.69 8.82
CA GLY A 604 20.18 11.19 7.81
C GLY A 604 20.49 9.75 7.40
N SER A 605 19.66 9.21 6.51
CA SER A 605 19.83 7.88 5.95
C SER A 605 20.91 7.80 4.87
N ALA A 606 21.33 6.58 4.51
CA ALA A 606 22.25 6.34 3.39
C ALA A 606 21.70 6.84 2.04
N ALA A 607 20.38 6.91 1.91
CA ALA A 607 19.71 7.46 0.73
C ALA A 607 19.66 9.00 0.71
N GLY A 608 20.14 9.67 1.77
CA GLY A 608 20.19 11.13 1.86
C GLY A 608 18.92 11.79 2.43
N MET A 609 17.98 11.01 3.00
CA MET A 609 16.85 11.59 3.73
C MET A 609 17.32 12.14 5.08
N PRO A 610 16.99 13.42 5.39
CA PRO A 610 17.30 14.02 6.67
C PRO A 610 16.68 13.26 7.85
N ARG A 611 17.32 13.32 9.02
CA ARG A 611 16.82 12.69 10.24
C ARG A 611 15.62 13.45 10.80
N ALA A 612 14.50 12.75 10.98
CA ALA A 612 13.34 13.29 11.67
C ALA A 612 13.58 13.42 13.18
N ARG A 613 12.95 14.41 13.79
CA ARG A 613 12.80 14.45 15.23
C ARG A 613 11.81 13.38 15.68
N CYS A 614 12.23 12.49 16.56
CA CYS A 614 11.41 11.41 17.11
C CYS A 614 11.09 11.67 18.59
N LEU A 615 9.84 11.37 19.00
CA LEU A 615 9.31 11.66 20.34
C LEU A 615 9.53 10.52 21.35
N TYR A 616 9.69 9.26 20.86
CA TYR A 616 9.60 8.07 21.71
C TYR A 616 10.94 7.37 22.01
N GLY A 617 12.02 7.79 21.36
CA GLY A 617 13.33 7.14 21.50
C GLY A 617 13.50 5.88 20.64
N SER A 618 14.67 5.26 20.71
CA SER A 618 14.99 4.03 20.00
C SER A 618 14.21 2.82 20.56
N LEU A 619 14.06 1.78 19.73
CA LEU A 619 13.28 0.60 20.13
C LEU A 619 13.85 -0.11 21.37
N PRO A 620 15.18 -0.34 21.50
CA PRO A 620 15.75 -0.90 22.73
C PRO A 620 15.45 -0.05 23.98
N GLU A 621 15.59 1.30 23.89
CA GLU A 621 15.25 2.19 25.01
C GLU A 621 13.77 2.08 25.40
N GLN A 622 12.88 1.99 24.42
CA GLN A 622 11.44 1.85 24.65
C GLN A 622 11.09 0.51 25.30
N LEU A 623 11.77 -0.58 24.95
CA LEU A 623 11.51 -1.90 25.52
C LEU A 623 11.93 -2.01 27.01
N GLU A 624 12.84 -1.15 27.47
CA GLU A 624 13.20 -1.05 28.88
C GLU A 624 12.24 -0.21 29.72
N ASP A 625 11.48 0.71 29.09
CA ASP A 625 10.52 1.62 29.77
C ASP A 625 9.08 1.10 29.67
N PRO A 626 8.46 0.64 30.80
CA PRO A 626 7.05 0.18 30.80
C PRO A 626 6.04 1.22 30.34
N ALA A 627 6.35 2.52 30.45
CA ALA A 627 5.48 3.62 30.04
C ALA A 627 5.66 4.02 28.58
N SER A 628 6.59 3.41 27.85
CA SER A 628 6.91 3.73 26.45
C SER A 628 5.76 3.37 25.51
N PHE A 629 5.84 3.92 24.28
CA PHE A 629 4.88 3.56 23.22
C PHE A 629 4.97 2.07 22.85
N ALA A 630 6.18 1.53 22.65
CA ALA A 630 6.36 0.14 22.22
C ALA A 630 5.88 -0.86 23.28
N ARG A 631 6.13 -0.61 24.58
CA ARG A 631 5.65 -1.50 25.66
C ARG A 631 4.14 -1.48 25.79
N ARG A 632 3.51 -0.31 25.77
CA ARG A 632 2.05 -0.19 25.79
C ARG A 632 1.39 -0.76 24.53
N LEU A 633 2.05 -0.61 23.37
CA LEU A 633 1.61 -1.26 22.13
C LEU A 633 1.66 -2.79 22.27
N SER A 634 2.72 -3.35 22.89
CA SER A 634 2.81 -4.80 23.07
C SER A 634 1.66 -5.37 23.92
N GLU A 635 1.17 -4.61 24.90
CA GLU A 635 -0.01 -4.98 25.69
C GLU A 635 -1.27 -5.05 24.81
N LEU A 636 -1.47 -4.05 23.93
CA LEU A 636 -2.60 -4.06 22.98
C LEU A 636 -2.53 -5.24 22.01
N LEU A 637 -1.33 -5.54 21.51
CA LEU A 637 -1.12 -6.63 20.56
C LEU A 637 -1.19 -8.01 21.22
N THR A 638 -0.86 -8.11 22.50
CA THR A 638 -1.10 -9.32 23.29
C THR A 638 -2.60 -9.65 23.37
N VAL A 639 -3.45 -8.64 23.67
CA VAL A 639 -4.91 -8.80 23.63
C VAL A 639 -5.37 -9.30 22.27
N ARG A 640 -4.86 -8.69 21.18
CA ARG A 640 -5.20 -9.08 19.81
C ARG A 640 -4.87 -10.55 19.52
N SER A 641 -3.64 -10.97 19.84
CA SER A 641 -3.13 -12.31 19.49
C SER A 641 -3.76 -13.40 20.35
N VAL A 642 -3.82 -13.21 21.68
CA VAL A 642 -4.34 -14.20 22.64
C VAL A 642 -5.82 -14.50 22.38
N HIS A 643 -6.60 -13.49 22.00
CA HIS A 643 -8.05 -13.63 21.83
C HIS A 643 -8.49 -13.78 20.37
N GLY A 644 -7.55 -13.82 19.41
CA GLY A 644 -7.86 -14.08 17.99
C GLY A 644 -8.71 -12.99 17.34
N LEU A 645 -8.47 -11.72 17.69
CA LEU A 645 -9.25 -10.60 17.13
C LEU A 645 -9.06 -10.46 15.62
N ALA A 646 -7.89 -10.80 15.13
CA ALA A 646 -7.51 -10.66 13.72
C ALA A 646 -8.41 -11.43 12.74
N THR A 647 -8.91 -12.60 13.16
CA THR A 647 -9.77 -13.47 12.33
C THR A 647 -11.25 -13.38 12.69
N GLY A 648 -11.60 -12.48 13.60
CA GLY A 648 -12.98 -12.17 13.95
C GLY A 648 -13.80 -11.58 12.81
N SER A 649 -15.03 -11.20 13.11
CA SER A 649 -15.91 -10.49 12.19
C SER A 649 -16.59 -9.33 12.89
N LEU A 650 -16.50 -8.12 12.37
CA LEU A 650 -17.23 -6.95 12.86
C LEU A 650 -18.70 -7.11 12.48
N VAL A 651 -19.58 -7.20 13.49
CA VAL A 651 -21.00 -7.50 13.28
C VAL A 651 -21.93 -6.32 13.57
N ALA A 652 -21.47 -5.34 14.37
CA ALA A 652 -22.24 -4.13 14.61
C ALA A 652 -21.34 -2.97 15.07
N VAL A 653 -21.77 -1.77 14.71
CA VAL A 653 -21.25 -0.49 15.22
C VAL A 653 -22.47 0.32 15.69
N PRO A 654 -22.86 0.17 16.97
CA PRO A 654 -24.11 0.76 17.47
C PRO A 654 -24.00 2.26 17.66
N GLU A 655 -25.15 2.91 17.87
CA GLU A 655 -25.23 4.28 18.33
C GLU A 655 -24.64 4.42 19.74
N VAL A 656 -24.11 5.58 20.04
CA VAL A 656 -23.35 5.85 21.26
C VAL A 656 -23.96 6.95 22.11
N SER A 657 -23.71 6.90 23.41
CA SER A 657 -24.22 7.86 24.38
C SER A 657 -23.45 9.20 24.38
N ALA A 658 -22.25 9.22 23.87
CA ALA A 658 -21.41 10.42 23.73
C ALA A 658 -20.75 10.42 22.36
N LYS A 659 -20.65 11.57 21.72
CA LYS A 659 -20.15 11.72 20.34
C LYS A 659 -18.70 11.26 20.15
N SER A 660 -17.89 11.30 21.21
CA SER A 660 -16.49 10.86 21.17
C SER A 660 -16.32 9.34 21.31
N LEU A 661 -17.38 8.60 21.62
CA LEU A 661 -17.32 7.17 21.77
C LEU A 661 -17.48 6.43 20.42
N LEU A 662 -16.66 5.42 20.23
CA LEU A 662 -16.87 4.38 19.23
C LEU A 662 -17.05 3.05 19.94
N VAL A 663 -18.04 2.27 19.52
CA VAL A 663 -18.26 0.90 19.96
C VAL A 663 -18.25 -0.01 18.75
N MET A 664 -17.42 -1.06 18.77
CA MET A 664 -17.37 -2.09 17.75
C MET A 664 -17.68 -3.45 18.38
N VAL A 665 -18.66 -4.16 17.85
CA VAL A 665 -19.05 -5.51 18.33
C VAL A 665 -18.55 -6.53 17.33
N ASN A 666 -17.67 -7.42 17.78
CA ASN A 666 -17.07 -8.46 16.97
C ASN A 666 -17.55 -9.86 17.40
N ARG A 667 -17.66 -10.75 16.43
CA ARG A 667 -17.82 -12.18 16.64
C ARG A 667 -16.48 -12.87 16.42
N LEU A 668 -15.93 -13.48 17.46
CA LEU A 668 -14.69 -14.24 17.38
C LEU A 668 -14.91 -15.64 16.80
N GLU A 669 -13.89 -16.28 16.25
CA GLU A 669 -13.95 -17.68 15.78
C GLU A 669 -14.31 -18.66 16.92
N SER A 670 -13.95 -18.34 18.15
CA SER A 670 -14.36 -19.07 19.35
C SER A 670 -15.87 -19.04 19.63
N GLY A 671 -16.62 -18.23 18.90
CA GLY A 671 -18.06 -17.98 19.10
C GLY A 671 -18.37 -16.90 20.14
N HIS A 672 -17.38 -16.40 20.88
CA HIS A 672 -17.59 -15.32 21.85
C HIS A 672 -17.90 -13.99 21.15
N THR A 673 -18.63 -13.13 21.84
CA THR A 673 -18.82 -11.73 21.46
C THR A 673 -17.76 -10.90 22.15
N GLN A 674 -16.94 -10.21 21.35
CA GLN A 674 -15.95 -9.24 21.81
C GLN A 674 -16.47 -7.83 21.51
N VAL A 675 -16.25 -6.89 22.43
CA VAL A 675 -16.63 -5.49 22.25
C VAL A 675 -15.41 -4.61 22.47
N THR A 676 -15.11 -3.76 21.48
CA THR A 676 -14.10 -2.70 21.59
C THR A 676 -14.80 -1.38 21.84
N VAL A 677 -14.34 -0.63 22.83
CA VAL A 677 -14.81 0.72 23.14
C VAL A 677 -13.64 1.68 23.09
N CYS A 678 -13.75 2.74 22.28
CA CYS A 678 -12.74 3.77 22.10
C CYS A 678 -13.33 5.14 22.44
N ASN A 679 -12.58 5.97 23.17
CA ASN A 679 -12.93 7.34 23.46
C ASN A 679 -11.98 8.29 22.72
N PHE A 680 -12.46 8.93 21.67
CA PHE A 680 -11.73 9.91 20.87
C PHE A 680 -11.69 11.31 21.48
N GLY A 681 -12.23 11.48 22.70
CA GLY A 681 -12.29 12.73 23.44
C GLY A 681 -11.28 12.85 24.57
N GLY A 682 -11.03 14.07 25.00
CA GLY A 682 -10.11 14.40 26.08
C GLY A 682 -10.70 14.30 27.51
N GLU A 683 -11.93 13.81 27.66
CA GLU A 683 -12.61 13.69 28.94
C GLU A 683 -12.83 12.22 29.31
N GLU A 684 -12.79 11.90 30.60
CA GLU A 684 -13.17 10.60 31.11
C GLU A 684 -14.69 10.40 30.98
N LEU A 685 -15.10 9.21 30.53
CA LEU A 685 -16.51 8.90 30.29
C LEU A 685 -16.91 7.60 30.98
N SER A 686 -18.18 7.52 31.38
CA SER A 686 -18.87 6.29 31.72
C SER A 686 -19.65 5.83 30.48
N ALA A 687 -19.03 4.95 29.68
CA ALA A 687 -19.57 4.54 28.40
C ALA A 687 -20.72 3.55 28.57
N ARG A 688 -21.93 3.91 28.19
CA ARG A 688 -23.05 2.99 28.02
C ARG A 688 -22.94 2.33 26.66
N VAL A 689 -22.78 1.01 26.67
CA VAL A 689 -22.71 0.14 25.48
C VAL A 689 -24.02 -0.65 25.40
N GLN A 690 -24.65 -0.69 24.22
CA GLN A 690 -25.89 -1.44 24.00
C GLN A 690 -26.00 -1.82 22.51
N ALA A 691 -26.22 -3.11 22.22
CA ALA A 691 -26.48 -3.61 20.88
C ALA A 691 -27.22 -4.96 20.95
N ASP A 692 -28.05 -5.24 19.93
CA ASP A 692 -28.81 -6.51 19.84
C ASP A 692 -27.90 -7.74 19.70
N GLN A 693 -26.67 -7.53 19.22
CA GLN A 693 -25.66 -8.57 19.02
C GLN A 693 -24.93 -8.97 20.32
N ILE A 694 -25.15 -8.24 21.42
CA ILE A 694 -24.51 -8.50 22.71
C ILE A 694 -25.39 -9.48 23.52
N PRO A 695 -24.92 -10.72 23.77
CA PRO A 695 -25.66 -11.70 24.55
C PRO A 695 -25.64 -11.35 26.04
N ALA A 696 -26.57 -11.91 26.82
CA ALA A 696 -26.52 -11.82 28.27
C ALA A 696 -25.28 -12.57 28.83
N GLY A 697 -24.58 -11.97 29.79
CA GLY A 697 -23.39 -12.56 30.39
C GLY A 697 -22.55 -11.57 31.18
N SER A 698 -21.45 -12.04 31.77
CA SER A 698 -20.47 -11.19 32.45
C SER A 698 -19.59 -10.47 31.43
N VAL A 699 -19.28 -9.19 31.68
CA VAL A 699 -18.40 -8.36 30.88
C VAL A 699 -17.00 -8.39 31.46
N VAL A 700 -16.07 -9.04 30.75
CA VAL A 700 -14.71 -9.28 31.24
C VAL A 700 -13.71 -8.51 30.39
N ASP A 701 -12.84 -7.74 31.02
CA ASP A 701 -11.75 -7.00 30.37
C ASP A 701 -10.70 -7.98 29.84
N LEU A 702 -10.34 -7.88 28.55
CA LEU A 702 -9.40 -8.80 27.91
C LEU A 702 -7.94 -8.57 28.31
N ALA A 703 -7.60 -7.35 28.75
CA ALA A 703 -6.25 -7.02 29.19
C ALA A 703 -5.96 -7.46 30.62
N THR A 704 -6.95 -7.34 31.54
CA THR A 704 -6.76 -7.62 32.96
C THR A 704 -7.41 -8.94 33.42
N GLY A 705 -8.43 -9.41 32.72
CA GLY A 705 -9.25 -10.54 33.13
C GLY A 705 -10.29 -10.19 34.20
N ASP A 706 -10.44 -8.91 34.57
CA ASP A 706 -11.38 -8.48 35.59
C ASP A 706 -12.82 -8.46 35.03
N GLU A 707 -13.78 -8.87 35.85
CA GLU A 707 -15.19 -8.65 35.60
C GLU A 707 -15.54 -7.18 35.87
N LEU A 708 -15.97 -6.47 34.83
CA LEU A 708 -16.26 -5.01 34.92
C LEU A 708 -17.74 -4.72 35.16
N ASP A 709 -18.64 -5.55 34.60
CA ASP A 709 -20.09 -5.35 34.64
C ASP A 709 -20.80 -6.66 34.22
N THR A 710 -22.11 -6.64 34.21
CA THR A 710 -22.96 -7.69 33.66
C THR A 710 -23.95 -7.11 32.68
N VAL A 711 -24.12 -7.76 31.52
CA VAL A 711 -25.07 -7.34 30.50
C VAL A 711 -26.50 -7.39 31.07
N ASP A 712 -27.17 -6.24 31.06
CA ASP A 712 -28.53 -6.10 31.58
C ASP A 712 -29.59 -6.71 30.64
N HIS A 713 -30.84 -6.68 31.05
CA HIS A 713 -31.98 -7.23 30.30
C HIS A 713 -32.28 -6.48 28.99
N LEU A 714 -31.65 -5.32 28.74
CA LEU A 714 -31.75 -4.53 27.51
C LEU A 714 -30.57 -4.78 26.56
N GLY A 715 -29.70 -5.75 26.86
CA GLY A 715 -28.53 -6.07 26.04
C GLY A 715 -27.42 -5.01 26.17
N GLY A 716 -27.29 -4.36 27.33
CA GLY A 716 -26.32 -3.32 27.54
C GLY A 716 -25.55 -3.43 28.86
N PHE A 717 -24.40 -2.73 28.92
CA PHE A 717 -23.54 -2.62 30.09
C PHE A 717 -22.87 -1.24 30.13
N THR A 718 -22.19 -0.91 31.23
CA THR A 718 -21.51 0.37 31.40
C THR A 718 -20.09 0.16 31.87
N ILE A 719 -19.11 0.80 31.20
CA ILE A 719 -17.71 0.74 31.57
C ILE A 719 -17.07 2.13 31.63
N PRO A 720 -16.15 2.39 32.57
CA PRO A 720 -15.37 3.62 32.58
C PRO A 720 -14.30 3.57 31.50
N ILE A 721 -14.10 4.70 30.82
CA ILE A 721 -13.06 4.86 29.80
C ILE A 721 -12.41 6.24 29.92
N GLY A 722 -11.09 6.25 30.05
CA GLY A 722 -10.31 7.48 30.19
C GLY A 722 -10.23 8.33 28.91
N PRO A 723 -9.64 9.53 29.00
CA PRO A 723 -9.33 10.38 27.86
C PRO A 723 -8.44 9.64 26.85
N TYR A 724 -8.79 9.69 25.58
CA TYR A 724 -8.06 8.98 24.51
C TYR A 724 -7.78 7.52 24.85
N GLY A 725 -8.71 6.88 25.57
CA GLY A 725 -8.59 5.51 26.04
C GLY A 725 -9.32 4.50 25.15
N ALA A 726 -8.89 3.25 25.22
CA ALA A 726 -9.55 2.14 24.58
C ALA A 726 -9.66 0.95 25.55
N ARG A 727 -10.74 0.16 25.42
CA ARG A 727 -10.95 -1.09 26.15
C ARG A 727 -11.49 -2.18 25.22
N ALA A 728 -10.95 -3.36 25.35
CA ALA A 728 -11.47 -4.56 24.70
C ALA A 728 -12.04 -5.49 25.78
N VAL A 729 -13.31 -5.85 25.67
CA VAL A 729 -13.98 -6.74 26.60
C VAL A 729 -14.57 -7.94 25.86
N VAL A 730 -14.78 -9.05 26.57
CA VAL A 730 -15.49 -10.23 26.08
C VAL A 730 -16.72 -10.48 26.93
N ILE A 731 -17.79 -10.94 26.28
CA ILE A 731 -19.02 -11.34 26.99
C ILE A 731 -18.95 -12.85 27.23
N ILE A 732 -18.88 -13.23 28.52
CA ILE A 732 -18.90 -14.62 28.96
C ILE A 732 -20.35 -15.00 29.25
N THR A 733 -20.92 -15.77 28.34
CA THR A 733 -22.29 -16.35 28.55
C THR A 733 -22.26 -17.49 29.54
N ALA A 734 -23.31 -17.58 30.39
CA ALA A 734 -23.44 -18.62 31.42
C ALA A 734 -23.54 -20.02 30.82
#